data_ff1484e9a4e3bfff81e8761b9360704e
#
_entry.id   ff1484e9a4e3bfff81e8761b9360704e
#
_cell.length_a   1.000
_cell.length_b   1.000
_cell.length_c   1.000
_cell.angle_alpha   90.00
_cell.angle_beta   90.00
_cell.angle_gamma   90.00
#
_symmetry.space_group_name_H-M   'P 1'
#
loop_
_entity.id
_entity.type
_entity.pdbx_description
1 polymer ?
#
loop_
_entity_poly.entity_id
_entity_poly.type
_entity_poly.pdbx_seq_one_letter_code
_entity_poly.pdbx_strand_id
1 'polypeptide(L)'
;MSNPQPPTPPPGMTAGMPPGPPLAQGKGPTPPGTPPPGMPMGRPGMSMKKMSARPYIGRALRLLGQHKLLTALVMMLSLLVTLFPFVVSVAFSSIFQILGPQAGPKPPGLSGTSAPNSGTGSLWDLAAPLFGKTDTSWLADYGLGWIATPLTLKTVLIVWASALVLSQVLGFVRAYVVAHLEERLLTGLRQNIYDHLQSLSLDFFTGGQTGALMQRVLSEAAGVQRLLTQALIYPAVDFIVLVIVLIYLFALSWQMTLVSFALAPAVILMFKWTSGKMQQAAKGMAMSGRELGAELEETISGMADIQIFNAQAKRSERFREASKTAAKHSVGMMAWMGFSNSGAQIFIALSTALVLVVGIIYHPQFGLTLAAVIAFVQMTPQMFGVVQRFIATYTMYNSLVPNVVSTYELMDTKPTVKEKPGAKDIGEVHGHIGFENVVFGYSPAQKVLNGLTFNIKEGETVSFVGPIGCGKSTIMNLLLRFLDPEAGRITLEGQDISDATLNSLRTQVSKLSQFPFFLKTTIRENIRLGKADATDTEIEQACKLAHIHDVIIDPKRMPKGYDTVVDVQVPSGGQKRLIALARCLLRKPEVLLLDEPTENLDADQRNRLIQVIREYAQGDNRRTCIVISHDLNFVAAVSDRIIVLNQGRVADEGTHDELVKKEGLYKTLYELKNVDPALLRTRTGNGGASGPPAGAKMRGMPPPGMAMPR
;
A
#
# COMPACT_ATOMS: atom_id res chain seq x y z
N MET A 1 31.54 -44.37 -1.14
CA MET A 1 30.72 -45.34 -0.39
C MET A 1 29.31 -45.16 -0.90
N SER A 2 28.86 -46.14 -1.63
CA SER A 2 27.67 -46.23 -2.47
C SER A 2 26.42 -46.51 -1.62
N ASN A 3 25.36 -45.73 -1.92
CA ASN A 3 24.02 -45.93 -1.35
C ASN A 3 23.25 -46.91 -2.26
N PRO A 4 22.58 -47.95 -1.74
CA PRO A 4 21.86 -48.94 -2.55
C PRO A 4 20.44 -48.47 -2.91
N GLN A 5 20.06 -48.73 -4.18
CA GLN A 5 18.72 -48.56 -4.71
C GLN A 5 17.74 -49.62 -4.15
N PRO A 6 16.42 -49.30 -4.05
CA PRO A 6 15.40 -50.30 -3.68
C PRO A 6 14.98 -51.12 -4.93
N PRO A 7 14.50 -52.38 -4.70
CA PRO A 7 14.22 -53.33 -5.79
C PRO A 7 12.89 -53.07 -6.52
N THR A 8 12.89 -53.40 -7.78
CA THR A 8 11.73 -53.43 -8.71
C THR A 8 10.78 -54.61 -8.44
N PRO A 9 9.44 -54.45 -8.58
CA PRO A 9 8.48 -55.55 -8.51
C PRO A 9 8.37 -56.32 -9.83
N PRO A 10 7.97 -57.60 -9.80
CA PRO A 10 7.89 -58.48 -10.96
C PRO A 10 6.62 -58.27 -11.82
N PRO A 11 6.64 -58.67 -13.11
CA PRO A 11 5.53 -58.48 -14.00
C PRO A 11 4.52 -59.65 -14.01
N GLY A 12 3.24 -59.29 -14.17
CA GLY A 12 2.24 -60.22 -14.69
C GLY A 12 0.98 -60.40 -13.84
N MET A 13 -0.11 -59.80 -14.33
CA MET A 13 -1.38 -60.48 -14.63
C MET A 13 -2.46 -59.46 -14.98
N THR A 14 -2.74 -59.37 -16.25
CA THR A 14 -3.94 -58.73 -16.79
C THR A 14 -5.12 -59.69 -16.71
N ALA A 15 -6.21 -59.27 -16.08
CA ALA A 15 -7.53 -59.85 -16.29
C ALA A 15 -8.56 -58.70 -16.30
N GLY A 16 -9.30 -58.58 -17.41
CA GLY A 16 -10.23 -57.50 -17.68
C GLY A 16 -11.51 -57.55 -16.89
N MET A 17 -12.02 -56.37 -16.54
CA MET A 17 -13.42 -56.14 -16.18
C MET A 17 -14.02 -55.04 -17.08
N PRO A 18 -15.30 -55.14 -17.42
CA PRO A 18 -15.96 -54.22 -18.36
C PRO A 18 -16.23 -52.84 -17.73
N PRO A 19 -16.37 -51.76 -18.54
CA PRO A 19 -16.56 -50.40 -18.03
C PRO A 19 -17.97 -50.20 -17.48
N GLY A 20 -18.03 -49.76 -16.21
CA GLY A 20 -19.24 -49.27 -15.58
C GLY A 20 -19.60 -47.83 -16.03
N PRO A 21 -20.86 -47.40 -15.88
CA PRO A 21 -21.34 -46.13 -16.37
C PRO A 21 -20.68 -44.93 -15.62
N PRO A 22 -20.57 -43.73 -16.26
CA PRO A 22 -19.90 -42.60 -15.67
C PRO A 22 -20.70 -42.04 -14.46
N LEU A 23 -20.08 -42.09 -13.30
CA LEU A 23 -20.57 -41.38 -12.09
C LEU A 23 -20.45 -39.87 -12.33
N ALA A 24 -21.55 -39.17 -12.14
CA ALA A 24 -21.61 -37.73 -12.12
C ALA A 24 -20.63 -37.16 -11.06
N GLN A 25 -19.68 -36.37 -11.50
CA GLN A 25 -18.75 -35.64 -10.62
C GLN A 25 -19.56 -34.63 -9.80
N GLY A 26 -19.93 -35.01 -8.60
CA GLY A 26 -20.35 -34.10 -7.55
C GLY A 26 -19.19 -33.16 -7.20
N LYS A 27 -19.40 -31.87 -7.41
CA LYS A 27 -18.47 -30.84 -6.91
C LYS A 27 -18.36 -31.00 -5.39
N GLY A 28 -17.21 -31.44 -4.91
CA GLY A 28 -16.89 -31.44 -3.50
C GLY A 28 -16.94 -30.03 -2.89
N PRO A 29 -17.12 -29.91 -1.57
CA PRO A 29 -17.17 -28.61 -0.90
C PRO A 29 -15.85 -27.87 -1.14
N THR A 30 -15.95 -26.64 -1.63
CA THR A 30 -14.84 -25.70 -1.76
C THR A 30 -14.22 -25.44 -0.38
N PRO A 31 -12.89 -25.44 -0.26
CA PRO A 31 -12.23 -25.14 1.00
C PRO A 31 -12.60 -23.70 1.46
N PRO A 32 -12.77 -23.47 2.77
CA PRO A 32 -13.07 -22.14 3.31
C PRO A 32 -11.88 -21.22 3.05
N GLY A 33 -12.09 -20.14 2.30
CA GLY A 33 -11.06 -19.15 1.99
C GLY A 33 -11.00 -18.68 0.54
N THR A 34 -11.79 -19.27 -0.37
CA THR A 34 -11.92 -18.71 -1.73
C THR A 34 -12.95 -17.57 -1.71
N PRO A 35 -12.54 -16.34 -2.08
CA PRO A 35 -13.49 -15.23 -2.21
C PRO A 35 -14.51 -15.54 -3.33
N PRO A 36 -15.75 -15.01 -3.22
CA PRO A 36 -16.79 -15.24 -4.21
C PRO A 36 -16.37 -14.73 -5.59
N PRO A 37 -16.71 -15.43 -6.68
CA PRO A 37 -16.39 -14.99 -8.04
C PRO A 37 -17.24 -13.76 -8.38
N GLY A 38 -16.57 -12.60 -8.52
CA GLY A 38 -17.23 -11.36 -8.95
C GLY A 38 -16.61 -10.06 -8.48
N MET A 39 -15.70 -10.08 -7.52
CA MET A 39 -14.92 -8.86 -7.23
C MET A 39 -13.80 -8.70 -8.27
N PRO A 40 -13.50 -7.47 -8.74
CA PRO A 40 -12.28 -7.21 -9.47
C PRO A 40 -11.11 -7.35 -8.50
N MET A 41 -10.73 -8.57 -8.18
CA MET A 41 -9.38 -8.84 -7.76
C MET A 41 -8.50 -8.28 -8.87
N GLY A 42 -7.59 -7.37 -8.53
CA GLY A 42 -6.46 -7.09 -9.40
C GLY A 42 -5.95 -8.45 -9.83
N ARG A 43 -6.28 -8.84 -11.07
CA ARG A 43 -6.14 -10.19 -11.60
C ARG A 43 -4.75 -10.73 -11.24
N PRO A 44 -4.61 -11.77 -10.39
CA PRO A 44 -3.38 -12.54 -10.33
C PRO A 44 -3.31 -13.29 -11.66
N GLY A 45 -2.55 -12.73 -12.61
CA GLY A 45 -2.47 -13.30 -13.95
C GLY A 45 -2.65 -12.30 -15.08
N MET A 46 -2.73 -11.00 -14.84
CA MET A 46 -2.39 -10.05 -15.89
C MET A 46 -0.94 -10.32 -16.26
N SER A 47 -0.75 -11.06 -17.35
CA SER A 47 0.47 -11.06 -18.13
C SER A 47 1.03 -9.64 -18.00
N MET A 48 2.27 -9.48 -17.52
CA MET A 48 2.97 -8.19 -17.51
C MET A 48 3.24 -7.76 -18.95
N LYS A 49 2.19 -7.60 -19.74
CA LYS A 49 2.20 -6.88 -21.00
C LYS A 49 2.56 -5.45 -20.61
N LYS A 50 3.85 -5.11 -20.70
CA LYS A 50 4.46 -3.78 -20.60
C LYS A 50 3.58 -2.79 -19.83
N MET A 51 3.53 -2.88 -18.49
CA MET A 51 2.96 -1.82 -17.66
C MET A 51 3.74 -0.55 -18.00
N SER A 52 3.08 0.41 -18.60
CA SER A 52 3.70 1.68 -18.96
C SER A 52 3.25 2.74 -17.97
N ALA A 53 4.22 3.35 -17.29
CA ALA A 53 3.94 4.53 -16.45
C ALA A 53 3.68 5.79 -17.28
N ARG A 54 3.80 5.75 -18.63
CA ARG A 54 3.67 6.93 -19.50
C ARG A 54 2.45 7.80 -19.21
N PRO A 55 1.22 7.26 -19.04
CA PRO A 55 0.05 8.10 -18.76
C PRO A 55 0.13 8.80 -17.39
N TYR A 56 0.88 8.24 -16.45
CA TYR A 56 0.98 8.76 -15.08
C TYR A 56 2.17 9.70 -14.87
N ILE A 57 3.22 9.62 -15.71
CA ILE A 57 4.42 10.48 -15.59
C ILE A 57 4.04 11.96 -15.67
N GLY A 58 3.14 12.34 -16.58
CA GLY A 58 2.69 13.74 -16.69
C GLY A 58 1.99 14.25 -15.42
N ARG A 59 1.24 13.37 -14.74
CA ARG A 59 0.58 13.67 -13.45
C ARG A 59 1.61 13.78 -12.34
N ALA A 60 2.57 12.86 -12.29
CA ALA A 60 3.68 12.90 -11.33
C ALA A 60 4.53 14.16 -11.50
N LEU A 61 4.84 14.58 -12.74
CA LEU A 61 5.56 15.84 -13.02
C LEU A 61 4.82 17.08 -12.55
N ARG A 62 3.49 17.07 -12.54
CA ARG A 62 2.70 18.21 -11.99
C ARG A 62 2.95 18.41 -10.50
N LEU A 63 3.26 17.34 -9.74
CA LEU A 63 3.64 17.47 -8.33
C LEU A 63 4.94 18.27 -8.16
N LEU A 64 5.93 18.09 -9.04
CA LEU A 64 7.14 18.92 -9.07
C LEU A 64 6.80 20.39 -9.39
N GLY A 65 5.81 20.60 -10.26
CA GLY A 65 5.31 21.94 -10.60
C GLY A 65 4.71 22.71 -9.42
N GLN A 66 4.25 22.03 -8.38
CA GLN A 66 3.76 22.68 -7.14
C GLN A 66 4.92 23.25 -6.29
N HIS A 67 6.15 22.71 -6.45
CA HIS A 67 7.36 23.11 -5.69
C HIS A 67 8.47 23.63 -6.61
N LYS A 68 8.11 24.52 -7.58
CA LYS A 68 9.02 24.99 -8.66
C LYS A 68 10.36 25.51 -8.14
N LEU A 69 10.34 26.39 -7.13
CA LEU A 69 11.56 27.00 -6.59
C LEU A 69 12.48 25.96 -5.96
N LEU A 70 11.92 25.05 -5.18
CA LEU A 70 12.68 23.99 -4.50
C LEU A 70 13.25 22.99 -5.54
N THR A 71 12.49 22.64 -6.56
CA THR A 71 12.92 21.78 -7.66
C THR A 71 14.05 22.44 -8.45
N ALA A 72 13.92 23.74 -8.78
CA ALA A 72 14.97 24.50 -9.47
C ALA A 72 16.25 24.57 -8.62
N LEU A 73 16.13 24.80 -7.30
CA LEU A 73 17.28 24.81 -6.37
C LEU A 73 17.97 23.44 -6.32
N VAL A 74 17.20 22.34 -6.26
CA VAL A 74 17.72 20.98 -6.32
C VAL A 74 18.48 20.72 -7.61
N MET A 75 17.93 21.12 -8.76
CA MET A 75 18.59 20.97 -10.06
C MET A 75 19.88 21.78 -10.13
N MET A 76 19.86 23.04 -9.69
CA MET A 76 21.04 23.92 -9.65
C MET A 76 22.14 23.36 -8.76
N LEU A 77 21.81 22.97 -7.50
CA LEU A 77 22.77 22.39 -6.58
C LEU A 77 23.32 21.05 -7.09
N SER A 78 22.45 20.22 -7.71
CA SER A 78 22.88 18.94 -8.28
C SER A 78 23.81 19.17 -9.46
N LEU A 79 23.55 20.15 -10.32
CA LEU A 79 24.43 20.54 -11.42
C LEU A 79 25.80 20.99 -10.89
N LEU A 80 25.81 21.90 -9.92
CA LEU A 80 27.06 22.39 -9.30
C LEU A 80 27.86 21.23 -8.71
N VAL A 81 27.24 20.41 -7.84
CA VAL A 81 27.93 19.29 -7.18
C VAL A 81 28.47 18.27 -8.18
N THR A 82 27.75 17.99 -9.27
CA THR A 82 28.16 17.02 -10.29
C THR A 82 29.29 17.57 -11.19
N LEU A 83 29.32 18.88 -11.42
CA LEU A 83 30.44 19.54 -12.19
C LEU A 83 31.69 19.71 -11.38
N PHE A 84 31.63 19.84 -10.05
CA PHE A 84 32.79 20.09 -9.20
C PHE A 84 33.94 19.07 -9.35
N PRO A 85 33.73 17.75 -9.40
CA PRO A 85 34.79 16.77 -9.62
C PRO A 85 35.57 17.01 -10.92
N PHE A 86 34.92 17.51 -11.97
CA PHE A 86 35.57 17.86 -13.24
C PHE A 86 36.44 19.12 -13.07
N VAL A 87 35.95 20.13 -12.38
CA VAL A 87 36.74 21.33 -12.04
C VAL A 87 37.95 20.98 -11.19
N VAL A 88 37.79 20.11 -10.19
CA VAL A 88 38.87 19.60 -9.36
C VAL A 88 39.92 18.83 -10.18
N SER A 89 39.47 18.02 -11.16
CA SER A 89 40.37 17.27 -12.06
C SER A 89 41.20 18.20 -12.96
N VAL A 90 40.56 19.27 -13.47
CA VAL A 90 41.27 20.28 -14.28
C VAL A 90 42.29 21.06 -13.42
N ALA A 91 41.90 21.51 -12.23
CA ALA A 91 42.84 22.18 -11.31
C ALA A 91 44.02 21.29 -10.91
N PHE A 92 43.76 19.97 -10.70
CA PHE A 92 44.84 19.01 -10.40
C PHE A 92 45.82 18.85 -11.58
N SER A 93 45.33 18.80 -12.82
CA SER A 93 46.20 18.70 -13.99
C SER A 93 47.13 19.90 -14.15
N SER A 94 46.70 21.08 -13.68
CA SER A 94 47.50 22.32 -13.69
C SER A 94 48.73 22.24 -12.75
N ILE A 95 48.66 21.45 -11.67
CA ILE A 95 49.81 21.19 -10.79
C ILE A 95 50.95 20.55 -11.59
N PHE A 96 50.64 19.59 -12.46
CA PHE A 96 51.63 18.93 -13.30
C PHE A 96 52.16 19.85 -14.41
N GLN A 97 51.37 20.81 -14.87
CA GLN A 97 51.83 21.82 -15.81
C GLN A 97 52.89 22.75 -15.21
N ILE A 98 52.74 23.08 -13.92
CA ILE A 98 53.70 23.94 -13.18
C ILE A 98 54.94 23.16 -12.74
N LEU A 99 54.78 21.86 -12.36
CA LEU A 99 55.89 21.02 -11.88
C LEU A 99 56.63 20.31 -13.01
N GLY A 100 56.11 20.29 -14.24
CA GLY A 100 56.77 19.68 -15.40
C GLY A 100 58.14 20.28 -15.66
N PRO A 101 59.09 19.53 -16.20
CA PRO A 101 60.44 20.01 -16.45
C PRO A 101 60.37 21.27 -17.34
N GLN A 102 60.80 22.40 -16.82
CA GLN A 102 61.09 23.57 -17.62
C GLN A 102 62.06 23.10 -18.68
N ALA A 103 61.75 23.28 -19.97
CA ALA A 103 62.45 22.80 -21.11
C ALA A 103 63.98 23.03 -20.90
N GLY A 104 64.77 21.97 -20.92
CA GLY A 104 66.20 22.05 -20.83
C GLY A 104 66.76 22.99 -21.89
N PRO A 105 68.07 23.38 -21.79
CA PRO A 105 68.66 24.37 -22.67
C PRO A 105 68.44 23.96 -24.14
N LYS A 106 67.85 24.89 -24.93
CA LYS A 106 67.64 24.74 -26.36
C LYS A 106 68.89 24.30 -27.04
N PRO A 107 68.90 23.28 -27.92
CA PRO A 107 70.05 23.02 -28.79
C PRO A 107 70.33 24.27 -29.61
N PRO A 108 71.57 24.65 -29.75
CA PRO A 108 71.99 25.82 -30.52
C PRO A 108 71.72 25.58 -32.00
N GLY A 109 70.78 26.34 -32.62
CA GLY A 109 70.55 26.30 -34.06
C GLY A 109 69.19 26.61 -34.62
N LEU A 110 68.15 26.86 -33.83
CA LEU A 110 66.80 27.26 -34.33
C LEU A 110 66.38 28.64 -33.79
N SER A 111 66.82 29.68 -34.50
CA SER A 111 66.38 31.04 -34.36
C SER A 111 65.07 31.20 -35.21
N GLY A 112 64.00 31.46 -34.59
CA GLY A 112 62.79 31.94 -35.28
C GLY A 112 61.57 31.08 -35.10
N THR A 113 60.93 31.23 -33.99
CA THR A 113 59.44 31.40 -33.73
C THR A 113 59.29 31.50 -32.21
N SER A 114 58.80 32.59 -31.73
CA SER A 114 58.49 32.82 -30.32
C SER A 114 57.47 31.80 -29.87
N ALA A 115 57.91 30.72 -29.22
CA ALA A 115 57.00 29.87 -28.44
C ALA A 115 56.45 30.75 -27.32
N PRO A 116 55.12 30.71 -27.08
CA PRO A 116 54.53 31.44 -25.97
C PRO A 116 55.18 30.97 -24.67
N ASN A 117 55.44 31.89 -23.76
CA ASN A 117 56.11 31.67 -22.47
C ASN A 117 55.55 30.44 -21.76
N SER A 118 56.34 29.36 -21.79
CA SER A 118 56.05 28.10 -21.13
C SER A 118 56.43 28.23 -19.66
N GLY A 119 55.48 28.41 -18.78
CA GLY A 119 55.79 28.30 -17.36
C GLY A 119 54.80 28.86 -16.38
N THR A 120 53.80 29.59 -16.81
CA THR A 120 52.82 30.19 -15.92
C THR A 120 51.39 29.97 -16.50
N GLY A 121 50.86 28.77 -16.27
CA GLY A 121 49.44 28.50 -16.59
C GLY A 121 48.53 29.42 -15.78
N SER A 122 47.56 30.03 -16.41
CA SER A 122 46.47 30.77 -15.75
C SER A 122 45.24 29.91 -15.63
N LEU A 123 44.31 30.28 -14.75
CA LEU A 123 42.98 29.64 -14.72
C LEU A 123 42.24 29.79 -16.06
N TRP A 124 42.58 30.82 -16.83
CA TRP A 124 42.05 31.02 -18.17
C TRP A 124 42.52 29.95 -19.16
N ASP A 125 43.71 29.46 -19.07
CA ASP A 125 44.26 28.43 -19.97
C ASP A 125 43.45 27.12 -19.84
N LEU A 126 42.79 26.93 -18.72
CA LEU A 126 41.88 25.81 -18.47
C LEU A 126 40.50 26.00 -19.11
N ALA A 127 40.03 27.24 -19.22
CA ALA A 127 38.75 27.61 -19.80
C ALA A 127 38.86 27.97 -21.29
N ALA A 128 40.03 28.36 -21.76
CA ALA A 128 40.30 28.78 -23.15
C ALA A 128 39.78 27.81 -24.21
N PRO A 129 39.88 26.46 -24.06
CA PRO A 129 39.31 25.53 -25.04
C PRO A 129 37.82 25.65 -25.23
N LEU A 130 37.05 26.07 -24.20
CA LEU A 130 35.61 26.25 -24.27
C LEU A 130 35.21 27.54 -25.01
N PHE A 131 36.02 28.57 -24.92
CA PHE A 131 35.67 29.90 -25.42
C PHE A 131 36.36 30.23 -26.76
N GLY A 132 37.33 29.43 -27.21
CA GLY A 132 38.02 29.62 -28.46
C GLY A 132 38.80 30.95 -28.56
N LYS A 133 39.02 31.66 -27.44
CA LYS A 133 39.71 32.97 -27.38
C LYS A 133 41.00 32.84 -26.57
N THR A 134 42.07 33.33 -27.17
CA THR A 134 43.38 33.46 -26.50
C THR A 134 43.57 34.83 -25.83
N ASP A 135 42.74 35.79 -26.17
CA ASP A 135 42.76 37.16 -25.61
C ASP A 135 41.97 37.20 -24.27
N THR A 136 42.63 37.64 -23.23
CA THR A 136 42.05 37.72 -21.86
C THR A 136 41.74 39.13 -21.43
N SER A 137 41.91 40.14 -22.31
CA SER A 137 41.73 41.54 -21.99
C SER A 137 40.30 41.83 -21.49
N TRP A 138 39.28 41.18 -22.06
CA TRP A 138 37.89 41.35 -21.67
C TRP A 138 37.57 40.85 -20.25
N LEU A 139 38.37 39.94 -19.68
CA LEU A 139 38.14 39.45 -18.30
C LEU A 139 38.34 40.55 -17.26
N ALA A 140 39.20 41.52 -17.55
CA ALA A 140 39.46 42.66 -16.67
C ALA A 140 38.20 43.57 -16.56
N ASP A 141 37.45 43.71 -17.65
CA ASP A 141 36.25 44.57 -17.73
C ASP A 141 35.13 44.06 -16.83
N TYR A 142 35.10 42.74 -16.59
CA TYR A 142 34.14 42.08 -15.68
C TYR A 142 34.69 41.80 -14.27
N GLY A 143 35.85 42.39 -13.91
CA GLY A 143 36.49 42.15 -12.61
C GLY A 143 37.08 40.74 -12.44
N LEU A 144 37.23 39.98 -13.52
CA LEU A 144 37.70 38.60 -13.54
C LEU A 144 39.18 38.48 -13.99
N GLY A 145 39.90 39.62 -14.10
CA GLY A 145 41.30 39.66 -14.53
C GLY A 145 42.25 38.74 -13.73
N TRP A 146 41.89 38.45 -12.48
CA TRP A 146 42.63 37.50 -11.64
C TRP A 146 42.69 36.06 -12.20
N ILE A 147 41.76 35.71 -13.07
CA ILE A 147 41.69 34.37 -13.73
C ILE A 147 42.83 34.24 -14.76
N ALA A 148 43.28 35.35 -15.33
CA ALA A 148 44.36 35.39 -16.29
C ALA A 148 45.77 35.55 -15.66
N THR A 149 45.85 35.72 -14.34
CA THR A 149 47.14 35.85 -13.65
C THR A 149 47.87 34.50 -13.56
N PRO A 150 49.22 34.49 -13.70
CA PRO A 150 49.99 33.27 -13.60
C PRO A 150 49.85 32.63 -12.23
N LEU A 151 49.44 31.37 -12.20
CA LEU A 151 49.20 30.61 -10.98
C LEU A 151 50.51 30.11 -10.39
N THR A 152 50.80 30.45 -9.15
CA THR A 152 51.88 29.79 -8.39
C THR A 152 51.39 28.42 -7.88
N LEU A 153 52.31 27.47 -7.67
CA LEU A 153 51.99 26.17 -7.10
C LEU A 153 51.17 26.32 -5.79
N LYS A 154 51.52 27.32 -4.95
CA LYS A 154 50.81 27.59 -3.72
C LYS A 154 49.37 27.99 -3.94
N THR A 155 49.11 28.86 -4.93
CA THR A 155 47.70 29.29 -5.26
C THR A 155 46.88 28.14 -5.83
N VAL A 156 47.46 27.30 -6.69
CA VAL A 156 46.74 26.11 -7.25
C VAL A 156 46.39 25.12 -6.16
N LEU A 157 47.30 24.85 -5.22
CA LEU A 157 47.02 23.96 -4.08
C LEU A 157 45.93 24.49 -3.18
N ILE A 158 45.90 25.80 -2.92
CA ILE A 158 44.85 26.46 -2.12
C ILE A 158 43.49 26.35 -2.86
N VAL A 159 43.46 26.67 -4.15
CA VAL A 159 42.24 26.57 -4.98
C VAL A 159 41.75 25.11 -5.02
N TRP A 160 42.62 24.17 -5.23
CA TRP A 160 42.26 22.74 -5.26
C TRP A 160 41.70 22.27 -3.91
N ALA A 161 42.38 22.58 -2.79
CA ALA A 161 41.94 22.20 -1.48
C ALA A 161 40.59 22.89 -1.10
N SER A 162 40.45 24.21 -1.40
CA SER A 162 39.21 24.91 -1.16
C SER A 162 38.06 24.38 -2.02
N ALA A 163 38.31 24.03 -3.26
CA ALA A 163 37.31 23.39 -4.13
C ALA A 163 36.86 22.02 -3.59
N LEU A 164 37.78 21.19 -3.07
CA LEU A 164 37.42 19.94 -2.42
C LEU A 164 36.48 20.15 -1.23
N VAL A 165 36.84 21.07 -0.32
CA VAL A 165 36.03 21.40 0.85
C VAL A 165 34.65 21.94 0.42
N LEU A 166 34.66 22.89 -0.52
CA LEU A 166 33.39 23.50 -1.02
C LEU A 166 32.49 22.47 -1.69
N SER A 167 33.07 21.51 -2.43
CA SER A 167 32.28 20.42 -3.04
C SER A 167 31.55 19.57 -2.00
N GLN A 168 32.19 19.27 -0.86
CA GLN A 168 31.57 18.51 0.22
C GLN A 168 30.47 19.31 0.92
N VAL A 169 30.70 20.61 1.17
CA VAL A 169 29.68 21.51 1.77
C VAL A 169 28.47 21.62 0.83
N LEU A 170 28.70 21.85 -0.46
CA LEU A 170 27.61 21.89 -1.45
C LEU A 170 26.89 20.53 -1.56
N GLY A 171 27.62 19.42 -1.46
CA GLY A 171 27.08 18.08 -1.40
C GLY A 171 26.14 17.87 -0.22
N PHE A 172 26.53 18.35 0.97
CA PHE A 172 25.71 18.32 2.16
C PHE A 172 24.44 19.20 2.00
N VAL A 173 24.61 20.44 1.54
CA VAL A 173 23.47 21.36 1.30
C VAL A 173 22.49 20.75 0.28
N ARG A 174 23.02 20.18 -0.81
CA ARG A 174 22.20 19.47 -1.80
C ARG A 174 21.41 18.32 -1.16
N ALA A 175 22.08 17.46 -0.37
CA ALA A 175 21.43 16.32 0.28
C ALA A 175 20.27 16.78 1.19
N TYR A 176 20.47 17.84 1.95
CA TYR A 176 19.46 18.42 2.81
C TYR A 176 18.26 18.97 2.02
N VAL A 177 18.52 19.76 0.97
CA VAL A 177 17.47 20.36 0.13
C VAL A 177 16.69 19.28 -0.62
N VAL A 178 17.37 18.24 -1.12
CA VAL A 178 16.75 17.09 -1.76
C VAL A 178 15.84 16.36 -0.79
N ALA A 179 16.32 16.02 0.40
CA ALA A 179 15.53 15.34 1.42
C ALA A 179 14.26 16.15 1.77
N HIS A 180 14.38 17.48 1.84
CA HIS A 180 13.24 18.35 2.10
C HIS A 180 12.21 18.37 0.95
N LEU A 181 12.68 18.35 -0.30
CA LEU A 181 11.79 18.20 -1.47
C LEU A 181 11.10 16.84 -1.46
N GLU A 182 11.86 15.77 -1.23
CA GLU A 182 11.37 14.38 -1.21
C GLU A 182 10.27 14.20 -0.17
N GLU A 183 10.48 14.71 1.04
CA GLU A 183 9.50 14.60 2.12
C GLU A 183 8.23 15.42 1.86
N ARG A 184 8.34 16.63 1.30
CA ARG A 184 7.17 17.43 0.92
C ARG A 184 6.34 16.75 -0.17
N LEU A 185 6.98 16.18 -1.19
CA LEU A 185 6.30 15.44 -2.25
C LEU A 185 5.57 14.20 -1.69
N LEU A 186 6.25 13.46 -0.81
CA LEU A 186 5.69 12.26 -0.21
C LEU A 186 4.51 12.55 0.72
N THR A 187 4.66 13.57 1.58
CA THR A 187 3.60 13.99 2.51
C THR A 187 2.36 14.46 1.73
N GLY A 188 2.54 15.31 0.71
CA GLY A 188 1.44 15.77 -0.12
C GLY A 188 0.75 14.63 -0.88
N LEU A 189 1.52 13.66 -1.39
CA LEU A 189 0.94 12.51 -2.08
C LEU A 189 0.17 11.60 -1.12
N ARG A 190 0.71 11.33 0.08
CA ARG A 190 0.04 10.54 1.12
C ARG A 190 -1.26 11.19 1.55
N GLN A 191 -1.27 12.52 1.74
CA GLN A 191 -2.48 13.25 2.08
C GLN A 191 -3.55 13.10 0.98
N ASN A 192 -3.18 13.31 -0.28
CA ASN A 192 -4.10 13.16 -1.40
C ASN A 192 -4.68 11.74 -1.51
N ILE A 193 -3.86 10.69 -1.27
CA ILE A 193 -4.33 9.31 -1.25
C ILE A 193 -5.29 9.08 -0.07
N TYR A 194 -4.96 9.60 1.10
CA TYR A 194 -5.78 9.45 2.30
C TYR A 194 -7.15 10.12 2.14
N ASP A 195 -7.17 11.36 1.63
CA ASP A 195 -8.41 12.10 1.37
C ASP A 195 -9.26 11.37 0.30
N HIS A 196 -8.60 10.84 -0.73
CA HIS A 196 -9.28 10.03 -1.75
C HIS A 196 -9.87 8.74 -1.18
N LEU A 197 -9.13 8.01 -0.33
CA LEU A 197 -9.66 6.82 0.34
C LEU A 197 -10.91 7.13 1.16
N GLN A 198 -10.96 8.26 1.86
CA GLN A 198 -12.14 8.68 2.61
C GLN A 198 -13.35 9.00 1.71
N SER A 199 -13.12 9.35 0.46
CA SER A 199 -14.17 9.63 -0.53
C SER A 199 -14.73 8.36 -1.20
N LEU A 200 -14.08 7.21 -1.06
CA LEU A 200 -14.52 5.95 -1.66
C LEU A 200 -15.71 5.35 -0.92
N SER A 201 -16.54 4.62 -1.67
CA SER A 201 -17.70 3.93 -1.13
C SER A 201 -17.32 2.73 -0.26
N LEU A 202 -18.20 2.33 0.66
CA LEU A 202 -17.93 1.27 1.65
C LEU A 202 -17.64 -0.09 1.00
N ASP A 203 -18.21 -0.39 -0.15
CA ASP A 203 -17.99 -1.63 -0.92
C ASP A 203 -16.54 -1.85 -1.30
N PHE A 204 -15.77 -0.77 -1.54
CA PHE A 204 -14.34 -0.84 -1.80
C PHE A 204 -13.56 -1.45 -0.61
N PHE A 205 -14.01 -1.22 0.62
CA PHE A 205 -13.33 -1.69 1.84
C PHE A 205 -13.77 -3.07 2.31
N THR A 206 -14.92 -3.58 1.84
CA THR A 206 -15.46 -4.88 2.27
C THR A 206 -14.67 -6.10 1.78
N GLY A 207 -13.72 -5.90 0.86
CA GLY A 207 -12.89 -6.96 0.28
C GLY A 207 -11.69 -7.44 1.13
N GLY A 208 -11.54 -7.01 2.39
CA GLY A 208 -10.51 -7.53 3.32
C GLY A 208 -9.06 -7.15 2.98
N GLN A 209 -8.82 -6.10 2.20
CA GLN A 209 -7.48 -5.72 1.70
C GLN A 209 -6.80 -4.60 2.51
N THR A 210 -7.10 -4.46 3.79
CA THR A 210 -6.56 -3.36 4.63
C THR A 210 -5.04 -3.31 4.61
N GLY A 211 -4.35 -4.45 4.73
CA GLY A 211 -2.89 -4.52 4.65
C GLY A 211 -2.33 -4.07 3.30
N ALA A 212 -2.97 -4.45 2.19
CA ALA A 212 -2.59 -4.01 0.85
C ALA A 212 -2.78 -2.50 0.66
N LEU A 213 -3.86 -1.92 1.18
CA LEU A 213 -4.10 -0.48 1.15
C LEU A 213 -3.07 0.29 1.98
N MET A 214 -2.73 -0.20 3.18
CA MET A 214 -1.67 0.38 3.99
C MET A 214 -0.32 0.36 3.26
N GLN A 215 0.02 -0.74 2.59
CA GLN A 215 1.23 -0.84 1.77
C GLN A 215 1.23 0.18 0.63
N ARG A 216 0.10 0.40 -0.05
CA ARG A 216 -0.02 1.42 -1.12
C ARG A 216 0.25 2.83 -0.59
N VAL A 217 -0.35 3.20 0.53
CA VAL A 217 -0.18 4.53 1.14
C VAL A 217 1.24 4.74 1.66
N LEU A 218 1.82 3.75 2.36
CA LEU A 218 3.09 3.90 3.06
C LEU A 218 4.30 3.66 2.15
N SER A 219 4.27 2.59 1.33
CA SER A 219 5.44 2.13 0.58
C SER A 219 5.38 2.49 -0.90
N GLU A 220 4.22 2.30 -1.57
CA GLU A 220 4.14 2.52 -3.02
C GLU A 220 4.12 4.01 -3.36
N ALA A 221 3.52 4.86 -2.51
CA ALA A 221 3.60 6.31 -2.64
C ALA A 221 5.06 6.82 -2.64
N ALA A 222 5.94 6.23 -1.81
CA ALA A 222 7.36 6.54 -1.83
C ALA A 222 8.03 6.14 -3.16
N GLY A 223 7.50 5.15 -3.87
CA GLY A 223 7.94 4.79 -5.23
C GLY A 223 7.72 5.91 -6.25
N VAL A 224 6.60 6.63 -6.16
CA VAL A 224 6.32 7.80 -7.02
C VAL A 224 7.32 8.93 -6.77
N GLN A 225 7.58 9.24 -5.50
CA GLN A 225 8.55 10.27 -5.10
C GLN A 225 9.96 9.93 -5.60
N ARG A 226 10.43 8.66 -5.40
CA ARG A 226 11.73 8.20 -5.90
C ARG A 226 11.83 8.24 -7.42
N LEU A 227 10.75 7.95 -8.14
CA LEU A 227 10.72 8.07 -9.59
C LEU A 227 10.98 9.52 -10.02
N LEU A 228 10.36 10.50 -9.35
CA LEU A 228 10.52 11.91 -9.68
C LEU A 228 11.94 12.41 -9.42
N THR A 229 12.53 12.08 -8.27
CA THR A 229 13.85 12.60 -7.87
C THR A 229 14.98 11.79 -8.51
N GLN A 230 14.99 10.49 -8.35
CA GLN A 230 16.12 9.64 -8.71
C GLN A 230 16.08 9.14 -10.16
N ALA A 231 14.87 8.98 -10.74
CA ALA A 231 14.75 8.50 -12.12
C ALA A 231 14.50 9.62 -13.15
N LEU A 232 14.18 10.84 -12.73
CA LEU A 232 13.95 11.97 -13.65
C LEU A 232 14.90 13.14 -13.39
N ILE A 233 14.95 13.69 -12.16
CA ILE A 233 15.77 14.88 -11.88
C ILE A 233 17.26 14.58 -12.03
N TYR A 234 17.78 13.54 -11.36
CA TYR A 234 19.21 13.26 -11.40
C TYR A 234 19.72 12.90 -12.79
N PRO A 235 19.07 12.05 -13.59
CA PRO A 235 19.51 11.79 -14.95
C PRO A 235 19.48 13.01 -15.87
N ALA A 236 18.52 13.92 -15.68
CA ALA A 236 18.48 15.16 -16.44
C ALA A 236 19.71 16.02 -16.16
N VAL A 237 20.12 16.14 -14.89
CA VAL A 237 21.35 16.83 -14.49
C VAL A 237 22.59 16.11 -15.02
N ASP A 238 22.66 14.79 -14.86
CA ASP A 238 23.78 13.95 -15.35
C ASP A 238 23.93 14.11 -16.89
N PHE A 239 22.83 14.20 -17.63
CA PHE A 239 22.86 14.43 -19.08
C PHE A 239 23.47 15.79 -19.43
N ILE A 240 23.06 16.86 -18.75
CA ILE A 240 23.61 18.20 -18.96
C ILE A 240 25.13 18.19 -18.68
N VAL A 241 25.54 17.59 -17.56
CA VAL A 241 26.96 17.50 -17.19
C VAL A 241 27.74 16.67 -18.22
N LEU A 242 27.20 15.56 -18.68
CA LEU A 242 27.85 14.73 -19.71
C LEU A 242 28.10 15.53 -20.99
N VAL A 243 27.10 16.29 -21.43
CA VAL A 243 27.23 17.14 -22.64
C VAL A 243 28.31 18.21 -22.44
N ILE A 244 28.32 18.91 -21.29
CA ILE A 244 29.36 19.93 -21.00
C ILE A 244 30.76 19.31 -21.01
N VAL A 245 30.96 18.17 -20.33
CA VAL A 245 32.25 17.48 -20.24
C VAL A 245 32.67 16.95 -21.59
N LEU A 246 31.78 16.43 -22.42
CA LEU A 246 32.07 15.99 -23.77
C LEU A 246 32.54 17.16 -24.65
N ILE A 247 31.84 18.29 -24.63
CA ILE A 247 32.24 19.48 -25.37
C ILE A 247 33.65 19.89 -24.96
N TYR A 248 33.97 19.92 -23.65
CA TYR A 248 35.27 20.24 -23.13
C TYR A 248 36.36 19.27 -23.64
N LEU A 249 36.13 17.95 -23.54
CA LEU A 249 37.11 16.94 -23.97
C LEU A 249 37.32 16.96 -25.49
N PHE A 250 36.29 17.17 -26.29
CA PHE A 250 36.42 17.32 -27.74
C PHE A 250 37.16 18.59 -28.13
N ALA A 251 36.96 19.68 -27.41
CA ALA A 251 37.68 20.93 -27.62
C ALA A 251 39.18 20.77 -27.26
N LEU A 252 39.51 19.94 -26.26
CA LEU A 252 40.87 19.67 -25.84
C LEU A 252 41.62 18.75 -26.83
N SER A 253 41.00 17.63 -27.23
CA SER A 253 41.51 16.73 -28.30
C SER A 253 40.41 15.72 -28.69
N TRP A 254 39.98 15.75 -29.93
CA TRP A 254 39.01 14.79 -30.44
C TRP A 254 39.57 13.36 -30.52
N GLN A 255 40.90 13.21 -30.81
CA GLN A 255 41.58 11.91 -30.89
C GLN A 255 41.58 11.21 -29.52
N MET A 256 41.97 11.91 -28.46
CA MET A 256 42.02 11.35 -27.11
C MET A 256 40.62 11.09 -26.56
N THR A 257 39.64 11.91 -26.94
CA THR A 257 38.25 11.68 -26.60
C THR A 257 37.76 10.36 -27.20
N LEU A 258 38.03 10.06 -28.46
CA LEU A 258 37.72 8.78 -29.09
C LEU A 258 38.40 7.59 -28.39
N VAL A 259 39.68 7.75 -28.03
CA VAL A 259 40.41 6.73 -27.25
C VAL A 259 39.74 6.47 -25.91
N SER A 260 39.31 7.52 -25.21
CA SER A 260 38.59 7.39 -23.94
C SER A 260 37.29 6.60 -24.08
N PHE A 261 36.61 6.72 -25.24
CA PHE A 261 35.34 6.00 -25.52
C PHE A 261 35.54 4.65 -26.18
N ALA A 262 36.76 4.23 -26.52
CA ALA A 262 37.02 2.99 -27.25
C ALA A 262 36.35 1.74 -26.59
N LEU A 263 36.35 1.70 -25.26
CA LEU A 263 35.72 0.60 -24.49
C LEU A 263 34.25 0.85 -24.06
N ALA A 264 33.66 2.00 -24.36
CA ALA A 264 32.30 2.30 -24.02
C ALA A 264 31.27 1.30 -24.61
N PRO A 265 31.40 0.85 -25.88
CA PRO A 265 30.52 -0.17 -26.43
C PRO A 265 30.55 -1.48 -25.64
N ALA A 266 31.73 -1.91 -25.17
CA ALA A 266 31.87 -3.12 -24.35
C ALA A 266 31.16 -3.00 -23.01
N VAL A 267 31.26 -1.84 -22.35
CA VAL A 267 30.52 -1.53 -21.12
C VAL A 267 29.01 -1.58 -21.35
N ILE A 268 28.51 -0.96 -22.42
CA ILE A 268 27.08 -0.95 -22.77
C ILE A 268 26.56 -2.37 -23.05
N LEU A 269 27.34 -3.18 -23.81
CA LEU A 269 26.97 -4.57 -24.12
C LEU A 269 26.92 -5.41 -22.84
N MET A 270 27.90 -5.27 -21.96
CA MET A 270 27.91 -5.97 -20.67
C MET A 270 26.68 -5.61 -19.84
N PHE A 271 26.34 -4.34 -19.73
CA PHE A 271 25.15 -3.90 -19.00
C PHE A 271 23.86 -4.41 -19.65
N LYS A 272 23.74 -4.38 -20.98
CA LYS A 272 22.59 -4.94 -21.69
C LYS A 272 22.42 -6.43 -21.41
N TRP A 273 23.50 -7.16 -21.32
CA TRP A 273 23.50 -8.59 -20.98
C TRP A 273 23.12 -8.84 -19.52
N THR A 274 23.70 -8.10 -18.56
CA THR A 274 23.45 -8.29 -17.13
C THR A 274 22.09 -7.75 -16.69
N SER A 275 21.57 -6.68 -17.33
CA SER A 275 20.30 -6.04 -16.95
C SER A 275 19.10 -7.00 -17.03
N GLY A 276 19.06 -7.88 -18.04
CA GLY A 276 18.02 -8.90 -18.16
C GLY A 276 18.02 -9.90 -16.99
N LYS A 277 19.22 -10.33 -16.55
CA LYS A 277 19.40 -11.24 -15.41
C LYS A 277 19.05 -10.57 -14.09
N MET A 278 19.48 -9.32 -13.91
CA MET A 278 19.12 -8.51 -12.73
C MET A 278 17.61 -8.31 -12.63
N GLN A 279 16.93 -8.00 -13.74
CA GLN A 279 15.49 -7.79 -13.76
C GLN A 279 14.72 -9.09 -13.41
N GLN A 280 15.19 -10.24 -13.92
CA GLN A 280 14.60 -11.53 -13.58
C GLN A 280 14.76 -11.86 -12.09
N ALA A 281 15.97 -11.65 -11.54
CA ALA A 281 16.25 -11.85 -10.11
C ALA A 281 15.45 -10.89 -9.22
N ALA A 282 15.32 -9.62 -9.61
CA ALA A 282 14.51 -8.62 -8.90
C ALA A 282 13.02 -9.00 -8.86
N LYS A 283 12.47 -9.52 -9.97
CA LYS A 283 11.10 -10.04 -10.01
C LYS A 283 10.93 -11.24 -9.07
N GLY A 284 11.86 -12.18 -9.09
CA GLY A 284 11.85 -13.32 -8.19
C GLY A 284 11.88 -12.89 -6.71
N MET A 285 12.75 -11.95 -6.37
CA MET A 285 12.83 -11.37 -5.03
C MET A 285 11.52 -10.70 -4.59
N ALA A 286 10.89 -9.91 -5.47
CA ALA A 286 9.63 -9.24 -5.16
C ALA A 286 8.46 -10.23 -4.99
N MET A 287 8.42 -11.32 -5.77
CA MET A 287 7.41 -12.38 -5.64
C MET A 287 7.61 -13.18 -4.34
N SER A 288 8.82 -13.64 -4.09
CA SER A 288 9.14 -14.39 -2.86
C SER A 288 8.95 -13.56 -1.59
N GLY A 289 9.22 -12.24 -1.65
CA GLY A 289 8.97 -11.33 -0.53
C GLY A 289 7.48 -11.19 -0.20
N ARG A 290 6.60 -11.17 -1.22
CA ARG A 290 5.14 -11.18 -1.01
C ARG A 290 4.65 -12.50 -0.43
N GLU A 291 5.15 -13.62 -0.92
CA GLU A 291 4.82 -14.95 -0.41
C GLU A 291 5.23 -15.11 1.06
N LEU A 292 6.44 -14.65 1.41
CA LEU A 292 6.94 -14.64 2.78
C LEU A 292 6.07 -13.74 3.69
N GLY A 293 5.65 -12.57 3.19
CA GLY A 293 4.75 -11.67 3.91
C GLY A 293 3.37 -12.29 4.16
N ALA A 294 2.80 -12.96 3.16
CA ALA A 294 1.52 -13.66 3.28
C ALA A 294 1.57 -14.82 4.28
N GLU A 295 2.64 -15.64 4.26
CA GLU A 295 2.83 -16.72 5.23
C GLU A 295 2.97 -16.19 6.66
N LEU A 296 3.63 -15.06 6.84
CA LEU A 296 3.76 -14.39 8.14
C LEU A 296 2.41 -13.85 8.64
N GLU A 297 1.65 -13.17 7.77
CA GLU A 297 0.32 -12.64 8.08
C GLU A 297 -0.65 -13.76 8.48
N GLU A 298 -0.68 -14.87 7.71
CA GLU A 298 -1.50 -16.05 8.01
C GLU A 298 -1.11 -16.67 9.35
N THR A 299 0.20 -16.79 9.62
CA THR A 299 0.72 -17.36 10.87
C THR A 299 0.35 -16.50 12.08
N ILE A 300 0.52 -15.18 12.00
CA ILE A 300 0.20 -14.27 13.11
C ILE A 300 -1.31 -14.25 13.36
N SER A 301 -2.12 -14.16 12.31
CA SER A 301 -3.59 -14.11 12.42
C SER A 301 -4.17 -15.40 12.97
N GLY A 302 -3.57 -16.57 12.64
CA GLY A 302 -4.01 -17.88 13.10
C GLY A 302 -3.23 -18.42 14.32
N MET A 303 -2.50 -17.57 15.08
CA MET A 303 -1.57 -18.04 16.11
C MET A 303 -2.25 -18.91 17.20
N ALA A 304 -3.47 -18.54 17.59
CA ALA A 304 -4.22 -19.31 18.58
C ALA A 304 -4.50 -20.75 18.10
N ASP A 305 -4.95 -20.91 16.85
CA ASP A 305 -5.24 -22.22 16.27
C ASP A 305 -3.95 -23.04 16.06
N ILE A 306 -2.88 -22.37 15.61
CA ILE A 306 -1.56 -23.01 15.44
C ILE A 306 -1.07 -23.59 16.77
N GLN A 307 -1.27 -22.88 17.89
CA GLN A 307 -0.91 -23.35 19.23
C GLN A 307 -1.81 -24.48 19.72
N ILE A 308 -3.14 -24.35 19.56
CA ILE A 308 -4.12 -25.37 19.96
C ILE A 308 -3.85 -26.69 19.23
N PHE A 309 -3.54 -26.64 17.94
CA PHE A 309 -3.30 -27.84 17.12
C PHE A 309 -1.83 -28.29 17.09
N ASN A 310 -0.94 -27.67 17.89
CA ASN A 310 0.50 -27.97 17.93
C ASN A 310 1.15 -27.96 16.52
N ALA A 311 0.71 -27.04 15.67
CA ALA A 311 1.15 -26.96 14.26
C ALA A 311 2.42 -26.10 14.04
N GLN A 312 3.09 -25.65 15.13
CA GLN A 312 4.22 -24.71 15.08
C GLN A 312 5.38 -25.23 14.22
N ALA A 313 5.74 -26.52 14.39
CA ALA A 313 6.85 -27.12 13.65
C ALA A 313 6.61 -27.10 12.12
N LYS A 314 5.38 -27.44 11.70
CA LYS A 314 4.99 -27.45 10.29
C LYS A 314 4.99 -26.04 9.69
N ARG A 315 4.50 -25.03 10.45
CA ARG A 315 4.50 -23.63 10.02
C ARG A 315 5.92 -23.05 9.96
N SER A 316 6.76 -23.37 10.95
CA SER A 316 8.17 -22.99 10.97
C SER A 316 8.93 -23.53 9.74
N GLU A 317 8.67 -24.79 9.33
CA GLU A 317 9.31 -25.34 8.14
C GLU A 317 8.85 -24.66 6.85
N ARG A 318 7.56 -24.37 6.70
CA ARG A 318 7.04 -23.58 5.55
C ARG A 318 7.67 -22.20 5.48
N PHE A 319 7.71 -21.49 6.60
CA PHE A 319 8.33 -20.17 6.67
C PHE A 319 9.82 -20.24 6.32
N ARG A 320 10.53 -21.29 6.80
CA ARG A 320 11.93 -21.52 6.45
C ARG A 320 12.14 -21.75 4.96
N GLU A 321 11.29 -22.53 4.29
CA GLU A 321 11.35 -22.75 2.86
C GLU A 321 11.09 -21.48 2.06
N ALA A 322 10.05 -20.73 2.42
CA ALA A 322 9.76 -19.42 1.81
C ALA A 322 10.91 -18.44 2.01
N SER A 323 11.48 -18.39 3.22
CA SER A 323 12.64 -17.54 3.55
C SER A 323 13.89 -17.94 2.76
N LYS A 324 14.19 -19.23 2.62
CA LYS A 324 15.31 -19.73 1.78
C LYS A 324 15.13 -19.33 0.31
N THR A 325 13.90 -19.42 -0.20
CA THR A 325 13.57 -19.04 -1.58
C THR A 325 13.77 -17.54 -1.79
N ALA A 326 13.29 -16.72 -0.86
CA ALA A 326 13.49 -15.27 -0.87
C ALA A 326 14.98 -14.90 -0.79
N ALA A 327 15.73 -15.54 0.11
CA ALA A 327 17.18 -15.36 0.23
C ALA A 327 17.92 -15.73 -1.06
N LYS A 328 17.59 -16.84 -1.71
CA LYS A 328 18.19 -17.27 -2.99
C LYS A 328 18.01 -16.20 -4.08
N HIS A 329 16.82 -15.64 -4.22
CA HIS A 329 16.55 -14.57 -5.20
C HIS A 329 17.27 -13.27 -4.84
N SER A 330 17.32 -12.91 -3.54
CA SER A 330 18.03 -11.73 -3.05
C SER A 330 19.55 -11.84 -3.32
N VAL A 331 20.16 -12.97 -2.96
CA VAL A 331 21.59 -13.24 -3.23
C VAL A 331 21.85 -13.23 -4.74
N GLY A 332 20.97 -13.85 -5.54
CA GLY A 332 21.09 -13.82 -7.00
C GLY A 332 21.06 -12.41 -7.58
N MET A 333 20.19 -11.55 -7.08
CA MET A 333 20.14 -10.14 -7.49
C MET A 333 21.41 -9.39 -7.13
N MET A 334 21.88 -9.53 -5.87
CA MET A 334 23.10 -8.89 -5.40
C MET A 334 24.34 -9.38 -6.16
N ALA A 335 24.41 -10.68 -6.47
CA ALA A 335 25.52 -11.24 -7.25
C ALA A 335 25.56 -10.66 -8.67
N TRP A 336 24.44 -10.57 -9.36
CA TRP A 336 24.37 -9.96 -10.70
C TRP A 336 24.70 -8.47 -10.66
N MET A 337 24.24 -7.75 -9.61
CA MET A 337 24.58 -6.34 -9.43
C MET A 337 26.07 -6.13 -9.15
N GLY A 338 26.65 -6.96 -8.27
CA GLY A 338 28.09 -6.96 -8.00
C GLY A 338 28.92 -7.28 -9.24
N PHE A 339 28.56 -8.32 -9.99
CA PHE A 339 29.21 -8.68 -11.25
C PHE A 339 29.16 -7.53 -12.26
N SER A 340 27.99 -6.91 -12.43
CA SER A 340 27.82 -5.77 -13.34
C SER A 340 28.68 -4.58 -12.94
N ASN A 341 28.73 -4.26 -11.65
CA ASN A 341 29.53 -3.14 -11.14
C ASN A 341 31.02 -3.41 -11.25
N SER A 342 31.51 -4.59 -10.81
CA SER A 342 32.92 -4.95 -10.89
C SER A 342 33.40 -5.07 -12.33
N GLY A 343 32.60 -5.65 -13.21
CA GLY A 343 32.89 -5.72 -14.64
C GLY A 343 33.03 -4.33 -15.27
N ALA A 344 32.13 -3.41 -14.93
CA ALA A 344 32.24 -2.02 -15.40
C ALA A 344 33.53 -1.34 -14.90
N GLN A 345 33.91 -1.57 -13.63
CA GLN A 345 35.15 -1.01 -13.08
C GLN A 345 36.40 -1.52 -13.81
N ILE A 346 36.40 -2.80 -14.22
CA ILE A 346 37.51 -3.36 -15.02
C ILE A 346 37.61 -2.62 -16.38
N PHE A 347 36.50 -2.43 -17.08
CA PHE A 347 36.52 -1.70 -18.36
C PHE A 347 36.92 -0.24 -18.19
N ILE A 348 36.52 0.41 -17.11
CA ILE A 348 36.92 1.79 -16.79
C ILE A 348 38.42 1.86 -16.54
N ALA A 349 38.96 0.94 -15.75
CA ALA A 349 40.38 0.86 -15.47
C ALA A 349 41.20 0.61 -16.75
N LEU A 350 40.75 -0.32 -17.63
CA LEU A 350 41.38 -0.57 -18.93
C LEU A 350 41.29 0.65 -19.84
N SER A 351 40.16 1.35 -19.89
CA SER A 351 40.02 2.59 -20.66
C SER A 351 40.98 3.68 -20.14
N THR A 352 41.07 3.82 -18.82
CA THR A 352 42.00 4.78 -18.20
C THR A 352 43.45 4.44 -18.49
N ALA A 353 43.81 3.15 -18.43
CA ALA A 353 45.16 2.70 -18.80
C ALA A 353 45.47 2.94 -20.30
N LEU A 354 44.48 2.67 -21.17
CA LEU A 354 44.61 2.94 -22.61
C LEU A 354 44.83 4.42 -22.89
N VAL A 355 44.04 5.29 -22.23
CA VAL A 355 44.20 6.76 -22.32
C VAL A 355 45.59 7.19 -21.86
N LEU A 356 46.10 6.62 -20.75
CA LEU A 356 47.40 6.93 -20.23
C LEU A 356 48.53 6.50 -21.22
N VAL A 357 48.47 5.26 -21.71
CA VAL A 357 49.49 4.71 -22.63
C VAL A 357 49.50 5.48 -23.95
N VAL A 358 48.34 5.62 -24.60
CA VAL A 358 48.21 6.35 -25.86
C VAL A 358 48.57 7.82 -25.68
N GLY A 359 48.15 8.42 -24.57
CA GLY A 359 48.46 9.81 -24.23
C GLY A 359 49.96 10.04 -24.07
N ILE A 360 50.67 9.17 -23.35
CA ILE A 360 52.13 9.31 -23.18
C ILE A 360 52.88 9.13 -24.50
N ILE A 361 52.47 8.16 -25.33
CA ILE A 361 53.21 7.85 -26.59
C ILE A 361 52.89 8.92 -27.66
N TYR A 362 51.62 9.35 -27.80
CA TYR A 362 51.16 10.15 -28.93
C TYR A 362 50.86 11.62 -28.60
N HIS A 363 51.03 12.09 -27.31
CA HIS A 363 50.70 13.46 -26.93
C HIS A 363 51.40 14.53 -27.81
N PRO A 364 52.64 14.38 -28.27
CA PRO A 364 53.24 15.41 -29.13
C PRO A 364 52.56 15.47 -30.49
N GLN A 365 52.14 14.30 -31.02
CA GLN A 365 51.46 14.20 -32.34
C GLN A 365 50.05 14.75 -32.30
N PHE A 366 49.39 14.67 -31.15
CA PHE A 366 48.05 15.21 -30.92
C PHE A 366 48.06 16.67 -30.46
N GLY A 367 49.23 17.30 -30.37
CA GLY A 367 49.37 18.67 -29.89
C GLY A 367 49.01 18.88 -28.42
N LEU A 368 49.11 17.82 -27.60
CA LEU A 368 48.70 17.84 -26.21
C LEU A 368 49.90 18.03 -25.26
N THR A 369 49.66 18.71 -24.15
CA THR A 369 50.58 18.74 -23.03
C THR A 369 50.40 17.50 -22.15
N LEU A 370 51.44 17.14 -21.37
CA LEU A 370 51.34 16.03 -20.42
C LEU A 370 50.23 16.28 -19.38
N ALA A 371 50.04 17.53 -19.00
CA ALA A 371 48.93 17.94 -18.09
C ALA A 371 47.57 17.65 -18.70
N ALA A 372 47.38 17.84 -20.00
CA ALA A 372 46.16 17.48 -20.69
C ALA A 372 45.91 15.96 -20.68
N VAL A 373 46.95 15.14 -20.84
CA VAL A 373 46.83 13.68 -20.71
C VAL A 373 46.37 13.29 -19.30
N ILE A 374 46.93 13.91 -18.27
CA ILE A 374 46.50 13.69 -16.87
C ILE A 374 45.06 14.08 -16.67
N ALA A 375 44.56 15.19 -17.26
CA ALA A 375 43.18 15.57 -17.23
C ALA A 375 42.26 14.50 -17.84
N PHE A 376 42.63 13.94 -19.00
CA PHE A 376 41.90 12.82 -19.62
C PHE A 376 41.86 11.57 -18.73
N VAL A 377 43.02 11.21 -18.11
CA VAL A 377 43.11 10.07 -17.19
C VAL A 377 42.14 10.22 -15.99
N GLN A 378 42.01 11.43 -15.44
CA GLN A 378 41.12 11.69 -14.32
C GLN A 378 39.63 11.81 -14.74
N MET A 379 39.37 12.35 -15.91
CA MET A 379 38.00 12.56 -16.39
C MET A 379 37.35 11.29 -16.94
N THR A 380 38.14 10.35 -17.49
CA THR A 380 37.65 9.11 -18.07
C THR A 380 36.78 8.30 -17.06
N PRO A 381 37.22 8.00 -15.82
CA PRO A 381 36.38 7.29 -14.84
C PRO A 381 35.09 8.05 -14.49
N GLN A 382 35.14 9.38 -14.40
CA GLN A 382 33.99 10.21 -14.06
C GLN A 382 32.92 10.17 -15.15
N MET A 383 33.32 10.21 -16.42
CA MET A 383 32.43 10.05 -17.58
C MET A 383 31.73 8.69 -17.56
N PHE A 384 32.48 7.60 -17.39
CA PHE A 384 31.86 6.27 -17.26
C PHE A 384 30.93 6.17 -16.06
N GLY A 385 31.25 6.86 -14.96
CA GLY A 385 30.37 6.97 -13.79
C GLY A 385 29.02 7.56 -14.13
N VAL A 386 28.95 8.59 -15.00
CA VAL A 386 27.67 9.12 -15.51
C VAL A 386 26.92 8.07 -16.32
N VAL A 387 27.61 7.35 -17.23
CA VAL A 387 26.99 6.26 -18.01
C VAL A 387 26.44 5.15 -17.10
N GLN A 388 27.18 4.76 -16.05
CA GLN A 388 26.71 3.78 -15.07
C GLN A 388 25.45 4.26 -14.34
N ARG A 389 25.39 5.54 -13.94
CA ARG A 389 24.21 6.12 -13.31
C ARG A 389 22.99 6.08 -14.23
N PHE A 390 23.11 6.34 -15.52
CA PHE A 390 22.01 6.19 -16.48
C PHE A 390 21.47 4.76 -16.53
N ILE A 391 22.32 3.76 -16.50
CA ILE A 391 21.91 2.37 -16.53
C ILE A 391 21.23 1.96 -15.22
N ALA A 392 21.80 2.38 -14.07
CA ALA A 392 21.19 2.18 -12.76
C ALA A 392 19.81 2.84 -12.70
N THR A 393 19.66 4.05 -13.22
CA THR A 393 18.39 4.78 -13.34
C THR A 393 17.37 4.04 -14.18
N TYR A 394 17.77 3.47 -15.32
CA TYR A 394 16.88 2.67 -16.16
C TYR A 394 16.36 1.44 -15.41
N THR A 395 17.21 0.75 -14.68
CA THR A 395 16.82 -0.40 -13.85
C THR A 395 15.87 0.01 -12.74
N MET A 396 16.18 1.10 -12.06
CA MET A 396 15.36 1.69 -11.02
C MET A 396 13.99 2.15 -11.54
N TYR A 397 13.96 2.84 -12.68
CA TYR A 397 12.73 3.24 -13.35
C TYR A 397 11.79 2.04 -13.55
N ASN A 398 12.31 0.93 -14.10
CA ASN A 398 11.52 -0.27 -14.32
C ASN A 398 11.02 -0.93 -13.03
N SER A 399 11.77 -0.83 -11.94
CA SER A 399 11.35 -1.35 -10.63
C SER A 399 10.29 -0.50 -9.94
N LEU A 400 10.26 0.81 -10.22
CA LEU A 400 9.31 1.76 -9.62
C LEU A 400 8.00 1.87 -10.41
N VAL A 401 7.98 1.52 -11.71
CA VAL A 401 6.77 1.59 -12.54
C VAL A 401 5.56 0.89 -11.92
N PRO A 402 5.65 -0.33 -11.38
CA PRO A 402 4.49 -0.98 -10.73
C PRO A 402 3.91 -0.18 -9.56
N ASN A 403 4.76 0.43 -8.74
CA ASN A 403 4.33 1.24 -7.60
C ASN A 403 3.59 2.51 -8.06
N VAL A 404 4.11 3.15 -9.11
CA VAL A 404 3.47 4.34 -9.70
C VAL A 404 2.11 3.99 -10.29
N VAL A 405 2.02 2.91 -11.05
CA VAL A 405 0.76 2.44 -11.65
C VAL A 405 -0.25 2.11 -10.55
N SER A 406 0.14 1.31 -9.56
CA SER A 406 -0.75 0.92 -8.45
C SER A 406 -1.26 2.13 -7.65
N THR A 407 -0.39 3.11 -7.38
CA THR A 407 -0.76 4.33 -6.66
C THR A 407 -1.78 5.16 -7.44
N TYR A 408 -1.56 5.37 -8.74
CA TYR A 408 -2.49 6.17 -9.55
C TYR A 408 -3.77 5.42 -9.90
N GLU A 409 -3.74 4.10 -10.10
CA GLU A 409 -4.94 3.28 -10.24
C GLU A 409 -5.83 3.40 -9.01
N LEU A 410 -5.24 3.41 -7.80
CA LEU A 410 -5.99 3.68 -6.58
C LEU A 410 -6.63 5.07 -6.59
N MET A 411 -5.88 6.10 -6.97
CA MET A 411 -6.39 7.48 -7.05
C MET A 411 -7.42 7.68 -8.18
N ASP A 412 -7.43 6.83 -9.19
CA ASP A 412 -8.39 6.87 -10.30
C ASP A 412 -9.65 6.02 -10.02
N THR A 413 -9.65 5.24 -8.92
CA THR A 413 -10.82 4.47 -8.49
C THR A 413 -11.95 5.42 -8.15
N LYS A 414 -13.09 5.24 -8.81
CA LYS A 414 -14.24 6.11 -8.59
C LYS A 414 -15.15 5.50 -7.53
N PRO A 415 -15.71 6.31 -6.61
CA PRO A 415 -16.73 5.81 -5.70
C PRO A 415 -17.95 5.31 -6.51
N THR A 416 -18.52 4.19 -6.09
CA THR A 416 -19.74 3.60 -6.70
C THR A 416 -20.95 4.43 -6.38
N VAL A 417 -21.04 4.95 -5.15
CA VAL A 417 -22.11 5.85 -4.70
C VAL A 417 -21.60 7.29 -4.79
N LYS A 418 -22.35 8.13 -5.52
CA LYS A 418 -22.04 9.55 -5.70
C LYS A 418 -23.26 10.41 -5.50
N GLU A 419 -23.07 11.60 -4.96
CA GLU A 419 -24.10 12.61 -4.96
C GLU A 419 -24.40 13.07 -6.41
N LYS A 420 -25.68 13.18 -6.74
CA LYS A 420 -26.12 13.72 -8.02
C LYS A 420 -25.77 15.20 -8.10
N PRO A 421 -25.39 15.73 -9.27
CA PRO A 421 -25.27 17.18 -9.45
C PRO A 421 -26.59 17.87 -9.09
N GLY A 422 -26.57 18.79 -8.12
CA GLY A 422 -27.78 19.46 -7.64
C GLY A 422 -28.54 18.70 -6.55
N ALA A 423 -27.94 17.67 -5.92
CA ALA A 423 -28.50 17.05 -4.73
C ALA A 423 -28.82 18.10 -3.67
N LYS A 424 -30.01 17.99 -3.06
CA LYS A 424 -30.49 18.90 -2.03
C LYS A 424 -30.40 18.27 -0.67
N ASP A 425 -30.35 19.07 0.36
CA ASP A 425 -30.49 18.54 1.71
C ASP A 425 -31.90 17.95 1.88
N ILE A 426 -31.95 16.82 2.60
CA ILE A 426 -33.21 16.22 2.99
C ILE A 426 -33.91 17.20 3.90
N GLY A 427 -35.21 17.44 3.65
CA GLY A 427 -36.01 18.37 4.44
C GLY A 427 -36.22 17.93 5.88
N GLU A 428 -37.28 18.41 6.51
CA GLU A 428 -37.64 17.95 7.83
C GLU A 428 -38.01 16.46 7.79
N VAL A 429 -37.42 15.67 8.69
CA VAL A 429 -37.56 14.22 8.73
C VAL A 429 -38.27 13.83 10.00
N HIS A 430 -39.35 13.01 9.87
CA HIS A 430 -40.10 12.44 10.96
C HIS A 430 -39.98 10.91 11.02
N GLY A 431 -39.34 10.29 10.02
CA GLY A 431 -38.99 8.89 10.01
C GLY A 431 -39.88 7.99 9.14
N HIS A 432 -40.67 8.55 8.21
CA HIS A 432 -41.41 7.76 7.22
C HIS A 432 -40.46 7.23 6.14
N ILE A 433 -40.36 5.88 5.97
CA ILE A 433 -39.44 5.22 5.06
C ILE A 433 -40.20 4.34 4.08
N GLY A 434 -39.92 4.46 2.78
CA GLY A 434 -40.47 3.63 1.71
C GLY A 434 -39.41 2.88 0.94
N PHE A 435 -39.63 1.60 0.72
CA PHE A 435 -38.91 0.78 -0.24
C PHE A 435 -39.87 0.36 -1.34
N GLU A 436 -39.57 0.75 -2.58
CA GLU A 436 -40.45 0.52 -3.72
C GLU A 436 -39.76 -0.30 -4.78
N ASN A 437 -40.13 -1.59 -4.89
CA ASN A 437 -39.64 -2.53 -5.87
C ASN A 437 -38.08 -2.60 -5.96
N VAL A 438 -37.43 -2.57 -4.81
CA VAL A 438 -35.95 -2.48 -4.71
C VAL A 438 -35.30 -3.80 -5.09
N VAL A 439 -34.39 -3.74 -6.07
CA VAL A 439 -33.53 -4.86 -6.52
C VAL A 439 -32.07 -4.52 -6.24
N PHE A 440 -31.37 -5.45 -5.62
CA PHE A 440 -29.95 -5.27 -5.32
C PHE A 440 -29.21 -6.61 -5.26
N GLY A 441 -27.94 -6.64 -5.73
CA GLY A 441 -26.99 -7.75 -5.58
C GLY A 441 -25.57 -7.25 -5.41
N TYR A 442 -24.77 -7.92 -4.57
CA TYR A 442 -23.32 -7.66 -4.46
C TYR A 442 -22.55 -8.15 -5.70
N SER A 443 -23.18 -8.99 -6.50
CA SER A 443 -22.65 -9.49 -7.77
C SER A 443 -23.80 -9.54 -8.79
N PRO A 444 -23.54 -9.23 -10.07
CA PRO A 444 -24.55 -9.32 -11.12
C PRO A 444 -25.23 -10.70 -11.22
N ALA A 445 -24.50 -11.75 -10.82
CA ALA A 445 -24.99 -13.14 -10.89
C ALA A 445 -25.91 -13.53 -9.73
N GLN A 446 -25.91 -12.80 -8.61
CA GLN A 446 -26.66 -13.18 -7.43
C GLN A 446 -27.36 -11.97 -6.81
N LYS A 447 -28.68 -11.92 -6.96
CA LYS A 447 -29.52 -10.91 -6.32
C LYS A 447 -29.77 -11.27 -4.86
N VAL A 448 -29.61 -10.28 -4.00
CA VAL A 448 -29.89 -10.39 -2.56
C VAL A 448 -31.28 -9.85 -2.24
N LEU A 449 -31.70 -8.77 -2.91
CA LEU A 449 -33.06 -8.22 -2.83
C LEU A 449 -33.71 -8.32 -4.20
N ASN A 450 -34.94 -8.80 -4.25
CA ASN A 450 -35.68 -9.18 -5.46
C ASN A 450 -37.04 -8.49 -5.56
N GLY A 451 -37.06 -7.17 -5.80
CA GLY A 451 -38.28 -6.39 -5.86
C GLY A 451 -38.89 -6.18 -4.48
N LEU A 452 -38.06 -5.83 -3.50
CA LEU A 452 -38.47 -5.62 -2.12
C LEU A 452 -39.34 -4.36 -2.02
N THR A 453 -40.52 -4.49 -1.46
CA THR A 453 -41.46 -3.39 -1.26
C THR A 453 -42.05 -3.46 0.15
N PHE A 454 -41.93 -2.38 0.91
CA PHE A 454 -42.55 -2.16 2.23
C PHE A 454 -42.47 -0.66 2.57
N ASN A 455 -43.27 -0.25 3.56
CA ASN A 455 -43.16 1.07 4.15
C ASN A 455 -43.08 0.99 5.69
N ILE A 456 -42.44 1.96 6.30
CA ILE A 456 -42.32 2.13 7.75
C ILE A 456 -42.92 3.49 8.07
N LYS A 457 -43.84 3.52 9.05
CA LYS A 457 -44.51 4.75 9.47
C LYS A 457 -43.59 5.55 10.40
N GLU A 458 -43.84 6.84 10.48
CA GLU A 458 -43.27 7.72 11.48
C GLU A 458 -43.43 7.16 12.89
N GLY A 459 -42.33 7.14 13.67
CA GLY A 459 -42.31 6.67 15.04
C GLY A 459 -42.61 5.18 15.25
N GLU A 460 -42.59 4.37 14.18
CA GLU A 460 -42.79 2.93 14.25
C GLU A 460 -41.45 2.20 14.55
N THR A 461 -41.52 1.23 15.47
CA THR A 461 -40.38 0.29 15.68
C THR A 461 -40.61 -0.98 14.87
N VAL A 462 -39.84 -1.16 13.80
CA VAL A 462 -39.96 -2.31 12.89
C VAL A 462 -38.75 -3.24 13.04
N SER A 463 -39.00 -4.53 13.21
CA SER A 463 -37.94 -5.54 13.22
C SER A 463 -37.94 -6.37 11.94
N PHE A 464 -36.76 -6.58 11.37
CA PHE A 464 -36.55 -7.51 10.26
C PHE A 464 -36.04 -8.86 10.78
N VAL A 465 -36.79 -9.92 10.46
CA VAL A 465 -36.51 -11.31 10.85
C VAL A 465 -36.40 -12.17 9.60
N GLY A 466 -35.56 -13.21 9.61
CA GLY A 466 -35.43 -14.14 8.51
C GLY A 466 -34.11 -14.89 8.53
N PRO A 467 -33.89 -15.86 7.63
CA PRO A 467 -32.69 -16.67 7.54
C PRO A 467 -31.42 -15.83 7.33
N ILE A 468 -30.26 -16.42 7.58
CA ILE A 468 -28.97 -15.81 7.28
C ILE A 468 -28.88 -15.60 5.76
N GLY A 469 -28.42 -14.41 5.33
CA GLY A 469 -28.25 -14.09 3.92
C GLY A 469 -29.53 -13.63 3.19
N CYS A 470 -30.69 -13.49 3.85
CA CYS A 470 -31.92 -13.01 3.21
C CYS A 470 -31.96 -11.50 2.90
N GLY A 471 -30.92 -10.72 3.27
CA GLY A 471 -30.79 -9.32 2.90
C GLY A 471 -31.04 -8.30 4.00
N LYS A 472 -31.21 -8.70 5.27
CA LYS A 472 -31.51 -7.78 6.40
C LYS A 472 -30.51 -6.62 6.52
N SER A 473 -29.23 -6.89 6.69
CA SER A 473 -28.19 -5.85 6.82
C SER A 473 -28.01 -5.05 5.53
N THR A 474 -28.36 -5.63 4.37
CA THR A 474 -28.35 -4.94 3.08
C THR A 474 -29.36 -3.81 3.04
N ILE A 475 -30.55 -4.00 3.63
CA ILE A 475 -31.59 -2.95 3.77
C ILE A 475 -31.03 -1.73 4.50
N MET A 476 -30.36 -1.94 5.65
CA MET A 476 -29.76 -0.83 6.41
C MET A 476 -28.63 -0.13 5.62
N ASN A 477 -27.82 -0.88 4.89
CA ASN A 477 -26.74 -0.29 4.08
C ASN A 477 -27.27 0.52 2.89
N LEU A 478 -28.38 0.09 2.29
CA LEU A 478 -29.07 0.83 1.23
C LEU A 478 -29.72 2.10 1.79
N LEU A 479 -30.37 2.04 2.96
CA LEU A 479 -31.00 3.21 3.59
C LEU A 479 -29.96 4.28 3.98
N LEU A 480 -28.76 3.87 4.43
CA LEU A 480 -27.63 4.78 4.68
C LEU A 480 -26.90 5.23 3.40
N ARG A 481 -27.38 4.74 2.27
CA ARG A 481 -26.74 4.97 0.97
C ARG A 481 -25.24 4.68 0.99
N PHE A 482 -24.85 3.55 1.63
CA PHE A 482 -23.54 2.94 1.44
C PHE A 482 -23.47 2.17 0.13
N LEU A 483 -24.64 1.80 -0.39
CA LEU A 483 -24.89 1.08 -1.64
C LEU A 483 -26.10 1.75 -2.32
N ASP A 484 -26.11 1.80 -3.66
CA ASP A 484 -27.27 2.23 -4.42
C ASP A 484 -28.01 1.01 -4.99
N PRO A 485 -29.35 0.99 -5.06
CA PRO A 485 -30.11 -0.11 -5.64
C PRO A 485 -29.90 -0.18 -7.16
N GLU A 486 -30.01 -1.39 -7.74
CA GLU A 486 -29.94 -1.58 -9.20
C GLU A 486 -31.24 -1.18 -9.89
N ALA A 487 -32.37 -1.34 -9.20
CA ALA A 487 -33.70 -0.93 -9.65
C ALA A 487 -34.59 -0.64 -8.45
N GLY A 488 -35.66 0.08 -8.69
CA GLY A 488 -36.54 0.57 -7.63
C GLY A 488 -36.01 1.86 -7.00
N ARG A 489 -36.66 2.32 -5.94
CA ARG A 489 -36.25 3.52 -5.21
C ARG A 489 -36.50 3.35 -3.69
N ILE A 490 -35.72 4.14 -2.94
CA ILE A 490 -35.85 4.21 -1.48
C ILE A 490 -36.16 5.64 -1.12
N THR A 491 -37.17 5.85 -0.35
CA THR A 491 -37.62 7.20 0.03
C THR A 491 -37.55 7.41 1.54
N LEU A 492 -37.23 8.63 1.93
CA LEU A 492 -37.34 9.15 3.28
C LEU A 492 -38.22 10.40 3.21
N GLU A 493 -39.34 10.44 3.93
CA GLU A 493 -40.42 11.46 3.81
C GLU A 493 -40.94 11.63 2.37
N GLY A 494 -40.99 10.53 1.61
CA GLY A 494 -41.43 10.56 0.20
C GLY A 494 -40.39 11.10 -0.77
N GLN A 495 -39.26 11.67 -0.29
CA GLN A 495 -38.16 12.09 -1.11
C GLN A 495 -37.23 10.90 -1.40
N ASP A 496 -36.82 10.71 -2.67
CA ASP A 496 -35.83 9.70 -3.04
C ASP A 496 -34.48 10.06 -2.42
N ILE A 497 -33.90 9.14 -1.62
CA ILE A 497 -32.63 9.35 -0.96
C ILE A 497 -31.46 9.50 -1.96
N SER A 498 -31.65 9.09 -3.22
CA SER A 498 -30.65 9.28 -4.29
C SER A 498 -30.51 10.74 -4.71
N ASP A 499 -31.52 11.57 -4.44
CA ASP A 499 -31.53 13.01 -4.75
C ASP A 499 -31.08 13.87 -3.57
N ALA A 500 -30.82 13.25 -2.42
CA ALA A 500 -30.36 13.92 -1.20
C ALA A 500 -28.83 13.96 -1.12
N THR A 501 -28.29 14.98 -0.41
CA THR A 501 -26.88 14.98 -0.02
C THR A 501 -26.63 13.87 1.00
N LEU A 502 -25.46 13.20 0.89
CA LEU A 502 -25.11 12.11 1.82
C LEU A 502 -24.97 12.59 3.26
N ASN A 503 -24.53 13.82 3.44
CA ASN A 503 -24.37 14.41 4.77
C ASN A 503 -25.73 14.64 5.45
N SER A 504 -26.70 15.25 4.75
CA SER A 504 -28.03 15.49 5.31
C SER A 504 -28.74 14.17 5.65
N LEU A 505 -28.71 13.18 4.73
CA LEU A 505 -29.28 11.84 4.96
C LEU A 505 -28.66 11.18 6.20
N ARG A 506 -27.34 11.11 6.26
CA ARG A 506 -26.61 10.43 7.35
C ARG A 506 -26.63 11.21 8.66
N THR A 507 -27.10 12.45 8.66
CA THR A 507 -27.39 13.21 9.88
C THR A 507 -28.71 12.76 10.50
N GLN A 508 -29.70 12.45 9.69
CA GLN A 508 -31.03 12.01 10.15
C GLN A 508 -31.09 10.53 10.50
N VAL A 509 -30.19 9.70 9.95
CA VAL A 509 -30.16 8.26 10.12
C VAL A 509 -28.89 7.83 10.83
N SER A 510 -28.98 7.21 12.00
CA SER A 510 -27.80 6.65 12.71
C SER A 510 -27.89 5.14 12.80
N LYS A 511 -26.73 4.46 12.75
CA LYS A 511 -26.64 2.99 12.82
C LYS A 511 -25.75 2.54 13.96
N LEU A 512 -26.27 1.68 14.84
CA LEU A 512 -25.49 0.83 15.71
C LEU A 512 -25.11 -0.44 14.94
N SER A 513 -23.82 -0.56 14.58
CA SER A 513 -23.31 -1.72 13.85
C SER A 513 -23.13 -2.93 14.77
N GLN A 514 -23.19 -4.16 14.21
CA GLN A 514 -22.95 -5.40 14.93
C GLN A 514 -21.58 -5.42 15.63
N PHE A 515 -20.54 -4.91 14.96
CA PHE A 515 -19.19 -4.73 15.50
C PHE A 515 -18.81 -3.25 15.49
N PRO A 516 -19.14 -2.48 16.55
CA PRO A 516 -18.87 -1.06 16.56
C PRO A 516 -17.36 -0.80 16.65
N PHE A 517 -16.88 0.10 15.78
CA PHE A 517 -15.49 0.53 15.75
C PHE A 517 -15.19 1.55 16.87
N PHE A 518 -14.01 1.40 17.48
CA PHE A 518 -13.49 2.34 18.47
C PHE A 518 -12.10 2.80 18.09
N LEU A 519 -11.88 4.11 18.24
CA LEU A 519 -10.55 4.70 18.21
C LEU A 519 -9.83 4.40 19.53
N LYS A 520 -8.51 4.21 19.47
CA LYS A 520 -7.67 4.06 20.66
C LYS A 520 -7.45 5.42 21.34
N THR A 521 -8.55 6.04 21.77
CA THR A 521 -8.62 7.32 22.48
C THR A 521 -9.58 7.18 23.66
N THR A 522 -9.90 8.28 24.34
CA THR A 522 -10.82 8.29 25.48
C THR A 522 -12.26 7.90 25.08
N ILE A 523 -13.06 7.45 26.06
CA ILE A 523 -14.49 7.21 25.87
C ILE A 523 -15.18 8.48 25.37
N ARG A 524 -14.84 9.64 25.95
CA ARG A 524 -15.34 10.95 25.55
C ARG A 524 -15.16 11.20 24.05
N GLU A 525 -13.93 11.05 23.55
CA GLU A 525 -13.63 11.26 22.13
C GLU A 525 -14.30 10.23 21.22
N ASN A 526 -14.44 9.00 21.69
CA ASN A 526 -15.17 7.98 20.95
C ASN A 526 -16.67 8.30 20.81
N ILE A 527 -17.30 8.91 21.83
CA ILE A 527 -18.71 9.34 21.74
C ILE A 527 -18.83 10.59 20.87
N ARG A 528 -17.86 11.53 20.97
CA ARG A 528 -17.82 12.76 20.18
C ARG A 528 -17.70 12.50 18.66
N LEU A 529 -17.29 11.30 18.21
CA LEU A 529 -17.40 10.90 16.79
C LEU A 529 -18.83 11.01 16.24
N GLY A 530 -19.86 10.92 17.10
CA GLY A 530 -21.25 11.11 16.69
C GLY A 530 -21.54 12.57 16.29
N LYS A 531 -20.97 13.53 17.03
CA LYS A 531 -21.12 14.98 16.82
C LYS A 531 -19.85 15.67 17.28
N ALA A 532 -19.05 16.17 16.34
CA ALA A 532 -17.70 16.68 16.61
C ALA A 532 -17.66 17.89 17.54
N ASP A 533 -18.69 18.75 17.50
CA ASP A 533 -18.88 19.95 18.30
C ASP A 533 -19.69 19.73 19.59
N ALA A 534 -19.94 18.46 19.96
CA ALA A 534 -20.70 18.13 21.15
C ALA A 534 -20.02 18.60 22.42
N THR A 535 -20.81 19.25 23.29
CA THR A 535 -20.40 19.63 24.63
C THR A 535 -20.32 18.41 25.55
N ASP A 536 -19.56 18.52 26.63
CA ASP A 536 -19.47 17.45 27.63
C ASP A 536 -20.84 17.12 28.25
N THR A 537 -21.70 18.12 28.39
CA THR A 537 -23.07 17.96 28.90
C THR A 537 -23.92 17.13 27.93
N GLU A 538 -23.82 17.36 26.61
CA GLU A 538 -24.52 16.57 25.60
C GLU A 538 -24.02 15.12 25.59
N ILE A 539 -22.71 14.91 25.74
CA ILE A 539 -22.11 13.57 25.84
C ILE A 539 -22.65 12.82 27.06
N GLU A 540 -22.68 13.49 28.22
CA GLU A 540 -23.22 12.92 29.45
C GLU A 540 -24.71 12.57 29.31
N GLN A 541 -25.52 13.46 28.73
CA GLN A 541 -26.93 13.19 28.45
C GLN A 541 -27.12 11.97 27.54
N ALA A 542 -26.34 11.87 26.45
CA ALA A 542 -26.40 10.72 25.55
C ALA A 542 -26.01 9.42 26.28
N CYS A 543 -25.05 9.47 27.21
CA CYS A 543 -24.66 8.31 28.02
C CYS A 543 -25.74 7.93 29.04
N LYS A 544 -26.45 8.90 29.61
CA LYS A 544 -27.63 8.65 30.49
C LYS A 544 -28.73 7.96 29.71
N LEU A 545 -29.07 8.46 28.53
CA LEU A 545 -30.07 7.83 27.64
C LEU A 545 -29.68 6.40 27.23
N ALA A 546 -28.37 6.13 27.03
CA ALA A 546 -27.87 4.79 26.71
C ALA A 546 -27.67 3.90 27.97
N HIS A 547 -28.07 4.35 29.16
CA HIS A 547 -27.86 3.66 30.45
C HIS A 547 -26.44 3.17 30.71
N ILE A 548 -25.43 3.94 30.25
CA ILE A 548 -24.00 3.63 30.44
C ILE A 548 -23.27 4.65 31.34
N HIS A 549 -23.87 5.81 31.62
CA HIS A 549 -23.29 6.87 32.42
C HIS A 549 -22.75 6.38 33.76
N ASP A 550 -23.60 5.70 34.56
CA ASP A 550 -23.23 5.22 35.90
C ASP A 550 -22.07 4.23 35.89
N VAL A 551 -21.95 3.47 34.81
CA VAL A 551 -20.84 2.54 34.59
C VAL A 551 -19.53 3.28 34.26
N ILE A 552 -19.62 4.37 33.49
CA ILE A 552 -18.46 5.20 33.11
C ILE A 552 -17.92 5.95 34.33
N ILE A 553 -18.78 6.49 35.19
CA ILE A 553 -18.35 7.26 36.37
C ILE A 553 -17.97 6.37 37.58
N ASP A 554 -18.23 5.06 37.54
CA ASP A 554 -17.81 4.13 38.61
C ASP A 554 -16.30 3.93 38.60
N PRO A 555 -15.55 4.40 39.62
CA PRO A 555 -14.10 4.29 39.66
C PRO A 555 -13.58 2.84 39.69
N LYS A 556 -14.41 1.88 40.14
CA LYS A 556 -14.06 0.46 40.17
C LYS A 556 -14.09 -0.16 38.77
N ARG A 557 -14.94 0.35 37.89
CA ARG A 557 -15.10 -0.16 36.51
C ARG A 557 -14.24 0.67 35.52
N MET A 558 -14.24 1.97 35.67
CA MET A 558 -13.52 2.92 34.82
C MET A 558 -12.82 3.98 35.68
N PRO A 559 -11.57 3.74 36.12
CA PRO A 559 -10.87 4.59 37.09
C PRO A 559 -10.68 6.04 36.63
N LYS A 560 -10.71 6.31 35.32
CA LYS A 560 -10.61 7.66 34.74
C LYS A 560 -11.94 8.19 34.20
N GLY A 561 -13.07 7.52 34.47
CA GLY A 561 -14.37 7.93 33.98
C GLY A 561 -14.39 8.09 32.45
N TYR A 562 -14.89 9.21 31.96
CA TYR A 562 -14.94 9.53 30.51
C TYR A 562 -13.56 9.64 29.84
N ASP A 563 -12.49 9.87 30.61
CA ASP A 563 -11.13 9.96 30.08
C ASP A 563 -10.41 8.60 30.06
N THR A 564 -11.14 7.52 30.36
CA THR A 564 -10.64 6.14 30.19
C THR A 564 -10.40 5.87 28.69
N VAL A 565 -9.17 5.41 28.37
CA VAL A 565 -8.79 5.06 26.99
C VAL A 565 -9.41 3.71 26.64
N VAL A 566 -10.07 3.66 25.51
CA VAL A 566 -10.66 2.42 24.99
C VAL A 566 -9.56 1.54 24.40
N ASP A 567 -9.43 0.30 24.91
CA ASP A 567 -8.53 -0.70 24.39
C ASP A 567 -9.25 -2.06 24.18
N VAL A 568 -8.49 -3.17 24.05
CA VAL A 568 -9.07 -4.50 23.84
C VAL A 568 -9.86 -4.97 25.07
N GLN A 569 -9.38 -4.68 26.29
CA GLN A 569 -9.91 -5.22 27.55
C GLN A 569 -10.93 -4.29 28.22
N VAL A 570 -10.76 -2.99 28.11
CA VAL A 570 -11.57 -1.98 28.78
C VAL A 570 -12.08 -0.96 27.76
N PRO A 571 -13.40 -0.69 27.71
CA PRO A 571 -14.56 -1.35 28.34
C PRO A 571 -14.84 -2.77 27.82
N SER A 572 -15.66 -3.54 28.57
CA SER A 572 -16.14 -4.87 28.12
C SER A 572 -16.94 -4.80 26.82
N GLY A 573 -17.14 -5.93 26.12
CA GLY A 573 -17.88 -5.98 24.86
C GLY A 573 -19.30 -5.36 24.93
N GLY A 574 -20.04 -5.69 25.98
CA GLY A 574 -21.37 -5.12 26.21
C GLY A 574 -21.31 -3.62 26.53
N GLN A 575 -20.34 -3.18 27.35
CA GLN A 575 -20.14 -1.77 27.64
C GLN A 575 -19.76 -0.96 26.37
N LYS A 576 -18.89 -1.52 25.52
CA LYS A 576 -18.55 -0.93 24.21
C LYS A 576 -19.80 -0.74 23.36
N ARG A 577 -20.72 -1.70 23.37
CA ARG A 577 -21.97 -1.59 22.60
C ARG A 577 -22.87 -0.46 23.11
N LEU A 578 -23.03 -0.30 24.44
CA LEU A 578 -23.79 0.81 25.01
C LEU A 578 -23.10 2.17 24.79
N ILE A 579 -21.77 2.24 24.79
CA ILE A 579 -21.02 3.45 24.42
C ILE A 579 -21.24 3.79 22.94
N ALA A 580 -21.26 2.78 22.06
CA ALA A 580 -21.58 2.99 20.64
C ALA A 580 -23.03 3.44 20.43
N LEU A 581 -23.96 2.94 21.25
CA LEU A 581 -25.35 3.42 21.27
C LEU A 581 -25.43 4.88 21.71
N ALA A 582 -24.72 5.27 22.77
CA ALA A 582 -24.61 6.68 23.18
C ALA A 582 -24.09 7.58 22.06
N ARG A 583 -23.10 7.11 21.27
CA ARG A 583 -22.60 7.79 20.06
C ARG A 583 -23.71 8.03 19.03
N CYS A 584 -24.58 7.02 18.81
CA CYS A 584 -25.72 7.15 17.90
C CYS A 584 -26.74 8.15 18.42
N LEU A 585 -27.10 8.05 19.71
CA LEU A 585 -28.11 8.90 20.37
C LEU A 585 -27.64 10.36 20.49
N LEU A 586 -26.34 10.62 20.59
CA LEU A 586 -25.78 11.98 20.65
C LEU A 586 -26.18 12.86 19.45
N ARG A 587 -26.39 12.24 18.29
CA ARG A 587 -26.83 12.91 17.07
C ARG A 587 -28.33 13.26 17.09
N LYS A 588 -29.10 12.67 18.01
CA LYS A 588 -30.57 12.77 18.06
C LYS A 588 -31.21 12.43 16.70
N PRO A 589 -30.83 11.29 16.06
CA PRO A 589 -31.33 10.98 14.73
C PRO A 589 -32.87 10.75 14.75
N GLU A 590 -33.56 11.00 13.64
CA GLU A 590 -34.97 10.68 13.51
C GLU A 590 -35.21 9.19 13.17
N VAL A 591 -34.19 8.53 12.61
CA VAL A 591 -34.19 7.09 12.32
C VAL A 591 -32.99 6.41 12.98
N LEU A 592 -33.27 5.45 13.87
CA LEU A 592 -32.25 4.65 14.54
C LEU A 592 -32.22 3.22 14.00
N LEU A 593 -31.09 2.80 13.44
CA LEU A 593 -30.85 1.47 12.92
C LEU A 593 -30.03 0.64 13.92
N LEU A 594 -30.54 -0.51 14.31
CA LEU A 594 -29.92 -1.40 15.30
C LEU A 594 -29.63 -2.77 14.67
N ASP A 595 -28.37 -3.06 14.35
CA ASP A 595 -27.92 -4.30 13.70
C ASP A 595 -27.37 -5.26 14.76
N GLU A 596 -28.10 -6.34 15.08
CA GLU A 596 -27.80 -7.35 16.11
C GLU A 596 -27.44 -6.71 17.48
N PRO A 597 -28.28 -5.82 18.04
CA PRO A 597 -27.90 -5.02 19.20
C PRO A 597 -27.76 -5.84 20.50
N THR A 598 -28.32 -7.04 20.58
CA THR A 598 -28.32 -7.93 21.77
C THR A 598 -27.16 -8.89 21.84
N GLU A 599 -26.33 -9.00 20.78
CA GLU A 599 -25.21 -9.93 20.74
C GLU A 599 -24.18 -9.59 21.83
N ASN A 600 -23.73 -10.60 22.59
CA ASN A 600 -22.79 -10.47 23.71
C ASN A 600 -23.27 -9.57 24.88
N LEU A 601 -24.57 -9.31 25.00
CA LEU A 601 -25.16 -8.65 26.16
C LEU A 601 -25.65 -9.70 27.18
N ASP A 602 -25.39 -9.42 28.45
CA ASP A 602 -26.04 -10.15 29.56
C ASP A 602 -27.55 -9.74 29.68
N ALA A 603 -28.28 -10.44 30.56
CA ALA A 603 -29.74 -10.21 30.71
C ALA A 603 -30.05 -8.77 31.20
N ASP A 604 -29.22 -8.21 32.10
CA ASP A 604 -29.39 -6.86 32.62
C ASP A 604 -29.17 -5.80 31.52
N GLN A 605 -28.06 -5.94 30.78
CA GLN A 605 -27.74 -5.05 29.65
C GLN A 605 -28.81 -5.15 28.55
N ARG A 606 -29.36 -6.33 28.27
CA ARG A 606 -30.48 -6.50 27.33
C ARG A 606 -31.71 -5.77 27.78
N ASN A 607 -32.10 -5.89 29.08
CA ASN A 607 -33.25 -5.18 29.61
C ASN A 607 -33.08 -3.67 29.54
N ARG A 608 -31.90 -3.14 29.83
CA ARG A 608 -31.55 -1.72 29.65
C ARG A 608 -31.72 -1.31 28.19
N LEU A 609 -31.23 -2.10 27.26
CA LEU A 609 -31.38 -1.82 25.83
C LEU A 609 -32.84 -1.78 25.39
N ILE A 610 -33.70 -2.71 25.87
CA ILE A 610 -35.15 -2.68 25.63
C ILE A 610 -35.73 -1.38 26.14
N GLN A 611 -35.35 -0.96 27.35
CA GLN A 611 -35.82 0.28 27.94
C GLN A 611 -35.41 1.51 27.10
N VAL A 612 -34.12 1.59 26.69
CA VAL A 612 -33.62 2.66 25.81
C VAL A 612 -34.42 2.75 24.52
N ILE A 613 -34.69 1.63 23.86
CA ILE A 613 -35.44 1.62 22.59
C ILE A 613 -36.85 2.09 22.80
N ARG A 614 -37.54 1.63 23.88
CA ARG A 614 -38.88 2.08 24.21
C ARG A 614 -38.95 3.56 24.52
N GLU A 615 -38.05 4.06 25.36
CA GLU A 615 -37.97 5.49 25.71
C GLU A 615 -37.72 6.35 24.45
N TYR A 616 -36.86 5.86 23.53
CA TYR A 616 -36.51 6.55 22.29
C TYR A 616 -37.65 6.57 21.27
N ALA A 617 -38.37 5.44 21.12
CA ALA A 617 -39.46 5.30 20.17
C ALA A 617 -40.80 5.84 20.69
N GLN A 618 -41.02 5.84 22.02
CA GLN A 618 -42.33 6.19 22.65
C GLN A 618 -42.30 7.51 23.41
N GLY A 619 -41.16 8.24 23.43
CA GLY A 619 -41.04 9.55 24.08
C GLY A 619 -41.87 10.63 23.39
N ASP A 620 -41.80 11.88 23.92
CA ASP A 620 -42.60 13.02 23.42
C ASP A 620 -42.42 13.29 21.93
N ASN A 621 -41.23 12.97 21.37
CA ASN A 621 -40.96 12.95 19.93
C ASN A 621 -40.78 11.50 19.48
N ARG A 622 -41.86 10.83 19.08
CA ARG A 622 -41.80 9.47 18.53
C ARG A 622 -40.82 9.39 17.38
N ARG A 623 -39.80 8.50 17.51
CA ARG A 623 -38.75 8.31 16.51
C ARG A 623 -38.75 6.91 15.96
N THR A 624 -38.45 6.79 14.67
CA THR A 624 -38.49 5.53 13.97
C THR A 624 -37.28 4.67 14.33
N CYS A 625 -37.52 3.39 14.69
CA CYS A 625 -36.50 2.42 14.96
C CYS A 625 -36.58 1.24 13.99
N ILE A 626 -35.45 0.84 13.44
CA ILE A 626 -35.29 -0.38 12.63
C ILE A 626 -34.35 -1.33 13.34
N VAL A 627 -34.83 -2.53 13.64
CA VAL A 627 -34.10 -3.54 14.41
C VAL A 627 -33.86 -4.78 13.55
N ILE A 628 -32.63 -5.26 13.54
CA ILE A 628 -32.30 -6.61 13.04
C ILE A 628 -31.79 -7.40 14.24
N SER A 629 -32.43 -8.51 14.56
CA SER A 629 -31.96 -9.39 15.61
C SER A 629 -32.37 -10.84 15.37
N HIS A 630 -31.50 -11.73 15.81
CA HIS A 630 -31.79 -13.17 15.89
C HIS A 630 -32.49 -13.54 17.21
N ASP A 631 -32.53 -12.65 18.20
CA ASP A 631 -33.25 -12.85 19.46
C ASP A 631 -34.72 -12.48 19.31
N LEU A 632 -35.56 -13.49 19.03
CA LEU A 632 -36.98 -13.29 18.78
C LEU A 632 -37.75 -12.82 20.03
N ASN A 633 -37.26 -13.11 21.23
CA ASN A 633 -37.87 -12.60 22.48
C ASN A 633 -37.59 -11.10 22.62
N PHE A 634 -36.40 -10.67 22.25
CA PHE A 634 -36.06 -9.25 22.19
C PHE A 634 -36.89 -8.53 21.11
N VAL A 635 -37.01 -9.11 19.91
CA VAL A 635 -37.83 -8.60 18.82
C VAL A 635 -39.26 -8.42 19.28
N ALA A 636 -39.86 -9.43 19.91
CA ALA A 636 -41.24 -9.37 20.46
C ALA A 636 -41.39 -8.26 21.52
N ALA A 637 -40.35 -7.98 22.29
CA ALA A 637 -40.37 -6.97 23.36
C ALA A 637 -40.33 -5.52 22.88
N VAL A 638 -39.69 -5.27 21.70
CA VAL A 638 -39.42 -3.90 21.23
C VAL A 638 -40.22 -3.49 19.98
N SER A 639 -40.73 -4.43 19.19
CA SER A 639 -41.32 -4.14 17.88
C SER A 639 -42.80 -3.89 17.91
N ASP A 640 -43.22 -2.83 17.23
CA ASP A 640 -44.65 -2.61 16.91
C ASP A 640 -45.06 -3.53 15.76
N ARG A 641 -44.16 -3.76 14.78
CA ARG A 641 -44.39 -4.63 13.63
C ARG A 641 -43.08 -5.39 13.26
N ILE A 642 -43.25 -6.60 12.80
CA ILE A 642 -42.19 -7.49 12.35
C ILE A 642 -42.38 -7.76 10.86
N ILE A 643 -41.36 -7.56 10.08
CA ILE A 643 -41.27 -7.90 8.65
C ILE A 643 -40.37 -9.13 8.50
N VAL A 644 -40.98 -10.20 7.98
CA VAL A 644 -40.33 -11.49 7.78
C VAL A 644 -39.77 -11.54 6.36
N LEU A 645 -38.44 -11.63 6.25
CA LEU A 645 -37.76 -11.69 4.95
C LEU A 645 -37.40 -13.13 4.58
N ASN A 646 -37.65 -13.48 3.34
CA ASN A 646 -37.22 -14.72 2.75
C ASN A 646 -36.77 -14.48 1.29
N GLN A 647 -35.56 -14.96 0.93
CA GLN A 647 -35.00 -14.85 -0.43
C GLN A 647 -35.11 -13.44 -1.04
N GLY A 648 -34.84 -12.40 -0.23
CA GLY A 648 -34.85 -11.00 -0.67
C GLY A 648 -36.22 -10.37 -0.91
N ARG A 649 -37.30 -10.98 -0.39
CA ARG A 649 -38.69 -10.48 -0.46
C ARG A 649 -39.34 -10.48 0.92
N VAL A 650 -40.35 -9.68 1.09
CA VAL A 650 -41.26 -9.77 2.25
C VAL A 650 -42.06 -11.05 2.10
N ALA A 651 -41.88 -11.97 3.03
CA ALA A 651 -42.64 -13.23 3.08
C ALA A 651 -43.92 -13.09 3.93
N ASP A 652 -43.84 -12.31 5.00
CA ASP A 652 -44.95 -12.03 5.92
C ASP A 652 -44.69 -10.75 6.71
N GLU A 653 -45.73 -10.14 7.24
CA GLU A 653 -45.63 -9.01 8.17
C GLU A 653 -46.78 -9.01 9.16
N GLY A 654 -46.57 -8.49 10.35
CA GLY A 654 -47.57 -8.41 11.42
C GLY A 654 -46.95 -8.18 12.79
N THR A 655 -47.76 -8.20 13.83
CA THR A 655 -47.30 -8.20 15.21
C THR A 655 -46.78 -9.57 15.63
N HIS A 656 -46.02 -9.62 16.73
CA HIS A 656 -45.54 -10.90 17.28
C HIS A 656 -46.66 -11.92 17.47
N ASP A 657 -47.77 -11.49 18.11
CA ASP A 657 -48.89 -12.37 18.44
C ASP A 657 -49.65 -12.89 17.22
N GLU A 658 -49.71 -12.12 16.14
CA GLU A 658 -50.29 -12.51 14.86
C GLU A 658 -49.41 -13.55 14.15
N LEU A 659 -48.09 -13.27 14.06
CA LEU A 659 -47.16 -14.10 13.33
C LEU A 659 -46.86 -15.45 14.00
N VAL A 660 -46.95 -15.53 15.34
CA VAL A 660 -46.81 -16.81 16.07
C VAL A 660 -48.03 -17.72 15.86
N LYS A 661 -49.23 -17.14 15.72
CA LYS A 661 -50.46 -17.90 15.48
C LYS A 661 -50.60 -18.37 14.03
N LYS A 662 -50.01 -17.64 13.10
CA LYS A 662 -50.06 -17.92 11.68
C LYS A 662 -49.01 -18.98 11.29
N GLU A 663 -49.42 -19.99 10.51
CA GLU A 663 -48.44 -20.92 9.94
C GLU A 663 -47.54 -20.18 8.97
N GLY A 664 -46.22 -20.15 9.24
CA GLY A 664 -45.27 -19.42 8.44
C GLY A 664 -43.84 -19.48 8.93
N LEU A 665 -42.96 -18.79 8.23
CA LEU A 665 -41.54 -18.80 8.53
C LEU A 665 -41.21 -18.27 9.94
N TYR A 666 -41.93 -17.23 10.39
CA TYR A 666 -41.72 -16.65 11.72
C TYR A 666 -42.04 -17.65 12.84
N LYS A 667 -43.16 -18.34 12.77
CA LYS A 667 -43.55 -19.38 13.73
C LYS A 667 -42.51 -20.48 13.78
N THR A 668 -42.07 -20.96 12.62
CA THR A 668 -41.00 -22.00 12.54
C THR A 668 -39.73 -21.54 13.21
N LEU A 669 -39.27 -20.30 12.96
CA LEU A 669 -38.07 -19.75 13.58
C LEU A 669 -38.23 -19.56 15.08
N TYR A 670 -39.41 -19.16 15.54
CA TYR A 670 -39.73 -18.97 16.96
C TYR A 670 -39.77 -20.30 17.71
N GLU A 671 -40.42 -21.32 17.16
CA GLU A 671 -40.50 -22.65 17.75
C GLU A 671 -39.12 -23.33 17.81
N LEU A 672 -38.32 -23.26 16.75
CA LEU A 672 -36.95 -23.81 16.72
C LEU A 672 -36.04 -23.20 17.80
N LYS A 673 -36.24 -21.93 18.17
CA LYS A 673 -35.45 -21.27 19.22
C LYS A 673 -35.97 -21.55 20.63
N ASN A 674 -37.25 -21.77 20.77
CA ASN A 674 -37.90 -22.03 22.06
C ASN A 674 -38.15 -23.52 22.33
N VAL A 675 -37.54 -24.43 21.53
CA VAL A 675 -37.57 -25.88 21.82
C VAL A 675 -36.88 -26.11 23.15
N ASP A 676 -37.64 -26.60 24.12
CA ASP A 676 -37.12 -27.00 25.41
C ASP A 676 -35.95 -27.99 25.23
N PRO A 677 -34.77 -27.74 25.78
CA PRO A 677 -33.63 -28.68 25.71
C PRO A 677 -33.98 -30.08 26.25
N ALA A 678 -35.00 -30.19 27.09
CA ALA A 678 -35.53 -31.48 27.56
C ALA A 678 -36.16 -32.29 26.43
N LEU A 679 -36.86 -31.65 25.47
CA LEU A 679 -37.51 -32.30 24.32
C LEU A 679 -36.50 -32.81 23.27
N LEU A 680 -35.34 -32.21 23.19
CA LEU A 680 -34.22 -32.68 22.32
C LEU A 680 -33.60 -33.94 22.89
N ARG A 681 -33.60 -34.14 24.21
CA ARG A 681 -33.08 -35.36 24.88
C ARG A 681 -34.05 -36.55 24.74
N THR A 682 -35.36 -36.33 24.57
CA THR A 682 -36.33 -37.38 24.39
C THR A 682 -36.40 -37.93 22.97
N ARG A 683 -36.00 -37.16 21.94
CA ARG A 683 -35.97 -37.65 20.53
C ARG A 683 -34.80 -38.60 20.25
N THR A 684 -33.74 -38.59 21.04
CA THR A 684 -32.62 -39.53 20.92
C THR A 684 -32.84 -40.83 21.74
N GLY A 685 -33.94 -40.96 22.50
CA GLY A 685 -34.22 -42.06 23.37
C GLY A 685 -35.16 -43.17 22.82
N ASN A 686 -35.74 -43.05 21.62
CA ASN A 686 -36.68 -44.03 21.07
C ASN A 686 -36.34 -44.53 19.66
N GLY A 687 -35.06 -44.85 19.46
CA GLY A 687 -34.60 -45.68 18.36
C GLY A 687 -34.06 -47.00 18.95
N GLY A 688 -34.94 -48.02 18.96
CA GLY A 688 -34.61 -49.33 19.50
C GLY A 688 -33.24 -49.84 18.96
N ALA A 689 -32.30 -49.95 19.83
CA ALA A 689 -31.06 -50.68 19.55
C ALA A 689 -31.36 -52.16 19.62
N SER A 690 -31.59 -52.80 18.48
CA SER A 690 -31.34 -54.24 18.31
C SER A 690 -29.81 -54.41 18.33
N GLY A 691 -29.27 -54.82 19.49
CA GLY A 691 -27.88 -55.17 19.63
C GLY A 691 -27.48 -56.32 18.71
N PRO A 692 -26.25 -56.38 18.24
CA PRO A 692 -25.77 -57.54 17.48
C PRO A 692 -25.62 -58.76 18.42
N PRO A 693 -25.80 -60.00 17.89
CA PRO A 693 -25.78 -61.21 18.72
C PRO A 693 -24.40 -61.44 19.31
N ALA A 694 -24.40 -61.83 20.58
CA ALA A 694 -23.23 -62.27 21.34
C ALA A 694 -22.61 -63.51 20.70
N GLY A 695 -21.37 -63.42 20.27
CA GLY A 695 -20.61 -64.60 19.87
C GLY A 695 -19.56 -64.40 18.78
N ALA A 696 -18.54 -63.58 19.05
CA ALA A 696 -17.29 -63.67 18.29
C ALA A 696 -16.12 -63.40 19.26
N LYS A 697 -15.46 -64.48 19.66
CA LYS A 697 -14.21 -64.46 20.45
C LYS A 697 -13.11 -63.77 19.65
N MET A 698 -12.67 -62.60 20.06
CA MET A 698 -11.39 -62.02 19.62
C MET A 698 -10.25 -62.68 20.36
N ARG A 699 -9.38 -63.37 19.63
CA ARG A 699 -8.07 -63.84 20.09
C ARG A 699 -7.11 -62.66 20.20
N GLY A 700 -6.52 -62.54 21.33
CA GLY A 700 -5.27 -62.05 21.84
C GLY A 700 -4.45 -61.05 20.98
N MET A 701 -4.34 -59.84 21.54
CA MET A 701 -3.15 -58.99 21.36
C MET A 701 -2.43 -58.85 22.69
N PRO A 702 -1.08 -59.00 22.75
CA PRO A 702 -0.31 -58.88 23.99
C PRO A 702 -0.12 -57.42 24.39
N PRO A 703 0.14 -57.13 25.67
CA PRO A 703 0.32 -55.77 26.19
C PRO A 703 1.70 -55.19 25.84
N PRO A 704 1.85 -53.86 25.71
CA PRO A 704 3.15 -53.26 25.50
C PRO A 704 3.92 -53.15 26.82
N GLY A 705 5.06 -53.81 26.86
CA GLY A 705 6.05 -53.75 27.92
C GLY A 705 7.20 -52.82 27.60
N MET A 706 7.57 -52.04 28.61
CA MET A 706 8.75 -51.20 28.83
C MET A 706 10.03 -51.56 28.08
N ALA A 707 10.76 -50.53 27.64
CA ALA A 707 12.11 -50.19 28.10
C ALA A 707 12.73 -49.05 27.32
N MET A 708 13.08 -47.96 27.97
CA MET A 708 14.25 -47.11 27.68
C MET A 708 15.53 -47.91 28.00
N PRO A 709 16.80 -47.58 27.57
CA PRO A 709 17.35 -46.23 27.37
C PRO A 709 18.42 -46.15 26.21
N ARG A 710 18.67 -44.98 25.73
CA ARG A 710 19.85 -44.13 25.49
C ARG A 710 19.70 -43.25 24.25
#